data_8ae1c91264a1204bf40aa3169b997708
#
_entry.id   8ae1c91264a1204bf40aa3169b997708
#
_cell.length_a   1.000
_cell.length_b   1.000
_cell.length_c   1.000
_cell.angle_alpha   90.00
_cell.angle_beta   90.00
_cell.angle_gamma   90.00
#
_symmetry.space_group_name_H-M   'P 1'
#
loop_
_entity.id
_entity.type
_entity.pdbx_description
1 polymer ?
#
loop_
_entity_poly.entity_id
_entity_poly.type
_entity_poly.pdbx_seq_one_letter_code
_entity_poly.pdbx_strand_id
1 'polypeptide(L)'
;MSAVSLESVDLADLATLAKDLNFDDVERRSALLENGSRDFNAVPGSGKTSLLAAKLLLLAKKWPHARRGICVLSHTNVARDEIAQRLAGSTEGAQLLSYPHFVGTIHAFVNQFFAMPMLRSLGQKVDVIDDVVFADKAKSLLQLGMFSGLRVYLENQNNGDGIVNSLFYRTADLQVQVENGTLPGTHTASYKSLMALKKMLTKDGIFRHRDMFAYADRALKTCPHLVDVVHRRFPMVFIDEMQDTSWDQESFLNRIFDGKSVMQRFGDVDQKILSDEENADLLTFPRGGYGCISTSKRFGPAIASAVGSVRLSGNAVVGEGTGSHAPVLLLYCTADVAKVVPHYGRLVIDRLSDEDAATREVKAMCTRKSGEGRVAAGRHLVDYWPAYGEGQKITSMRSERFWGLVGDAKKTLLEASLNSRVSDVRRALLLVLRAAGAPLVEGVRDARALPRAAREFGASMPIERLTRQLAISGEQLCIVGQRDSAIQFVYEGLKSYLPDGLVFDEFSALSVFDEPGPQGTTSPIVSTRCQVSHLGRSLEFGLGTTAGMKGETHSASLVMESYGGTSKKFDVALGLEYIAGIASKKLDKLPKTQQAQMRNLYVAMSRPTTLLCLAANEGRVPPGLRTALLNKGWHIEAVR
;
A
#
# COMPACT_ATOMS: atom_id res chain seq x y z
N MET A 1 20.03 -25.26 -21.65
CA MET A 1 20.93 -24.80 -20.56
C MET A 1 20.28 -25.22 -19.27
N SER A 2 20.95 -26.00 -18.40
CA SER A 2 20.31 -26.50 -17.17
C SER A 2 19.95 -25.31 -16.25
N ALA A 3 18.66 -25.15 -15.96
CA ALA A 3 18.21 -24.32 -14.88
C ALA A 3 18.81 -24.85 -13.56
N VAL A 4 19.14 -23.97 -12.62
CA VAL A 4 19.54 -24.41 -11.28
C VAL A 4 18.36 -25.16 -10.69
N SER A 5 18.56 -26.39 -10.24
CA SER A 5 17.53 -27.21 -9.62
C SER A 5 17.84 -27.43 -8.13
N LEU A 6 16.78 -27.35 -7.33
CA LEU A 6 16.82 -27.68 -5.91
C LEU A 6 16.41 -29.14 -5.71
N GLU A 7 17.13 -29.83 -4.84
CA GLU A 7 16.91 -31.21 -4.48
C GLU A 7 16.66 -31.36 -2.98
N SER A 8 16.14 -32.49 -2.55
CA SER A 8 15.81 -32.72 -1.13
C SER A 8 17.01 -32.54 -0.19
N VAL A 9 18.23 -32.79 -0.67
CA VAL A 9 19.47 -32.59 0.09
C VAL A 9 19.72 -31.12 0.41
N ASP A 10 19.29 -30.19 -0.46
CA ASP A 10 19.48 -28.75 -0.28
C ASP A 10 18.65 -28.21 0.89
N LEU A 11 17.55 -28.88 1.26
CA LEU A 11 16.72 -28.47 2.39
C LEU A 11 17.46 -28.49 3.73
N ALA A 12 18.52 -29.29 3.86
CA ALA A 12 19.35 -29.31 5.06
C ALA A 12 20.03 -27.94 5.31
N ASP A 13 20.30 -27.20 4.24
CA ASP A 13 20.93 -25.87 4.33
C ASP A 13 20.01 -24.82 4.97
N LEU A 14 18.69 -25.03 4.96
CA LEU A 14 17.74 -24.08 5.57
C LEU A 14 17.96 -23.93 7.07
N ALA A 15 18.38 -24.97 7.77
CA ALA A 15 18.70 -24.89 9.20
C ALA A 15 19.79 -23.84 9.52
N THR A 16 20.65 -23.56 8.54
CA THR A 16 21.73 -22.55 8.67
C THR A 16 21.33 -21.21 8.05
N LEU A 17 20.68 -21.22 6.89
CA LEU A 17 20.33 -20.03 6.10
C LEU A 17 19.08 -19.31 6.61
N ALA A 18 18.17 -20.04 7.23
CA ALA A 18 16.85 -19.54 7.64
C ALA A 18 16.43 -20.18 8.97
N LYS A 19 17.21 -19.99 10.03
CA LYS A 19 17.10 -20.66 11.34
C LYS A 19 15.71 -20.61 11.98
N ASP A 20 14.96 -19.55 11.72
CA ASP A 20 13.63 -19.32 12.32
C ASP A 20 12.49 -19.89 11.48
N LEU A 21 12.80 -20.56 10.35
CA LEU A 21 11.79 -21.04 9.41
C LEU A 21 11.75 -22.57 9.40
N ASN A 22 10.59 -23.12 9.76
CA ASN A 22 10.32 -24.54 9.68
C ASN A 22 9.36 -24.84 8.50
N PHE A 23 9.79 -25.71 7.59
CA PHE A 23 9.05 -26.15 6.41
C PHE A 23 8.87 -27.68 6.41
N ASP A 24 8.39 -28.24 7.51
CA ASP A 24 8.26 -29.70 7.65
C ASP A 24 7.03 -30.28 6.94
N ASP A 25 6.08 -29.44 6.54
CA ASP A 25 4.91 -29.89 5.81
C ASP A 25 5.18 -30.18 4.32
N VAL A 26 4.40 -31.09 3.78
CA VAL A 26 4.56 -31.59 2.40
C VAL A 26 4.32 -30.48 1.37
N GLU A 27 3.34 -29.59 1.60
CA GLU A 27 2.95 -28.54 0.65
C GLU A 27 4.09 -27.51 0.48
N ARG A 28 4.68 -27.04 1.60
CA ARG A 28 5.79 -26.08 1.55
C ARG A 28 7.07 -26.73 1.02
N ARG A 29 7.36 -27.98 1.40
CA ARG A 29 8.51 -28.72 0.83
C ARG A 29 8.37 -28.90 -0.67
N SER A 30 7.17 -29.26 -1.16
CA SER A 30 6.91 -29.36 -2.60
C SER A 30 7.12 -28.01 -3.31
N ALA A 31 6.69 -26.92 -2.71
CA ALA A 31 6.88 -25.58 -3.29
C ALA A 31 8.36 -25.15 -3.30
N LEU A 32 9.14 -25.50 -2.26
CA LEU A 32 10.59 -25.26 -2.23
C LEU A 32 11.31 -26.03 -3.34
N LEU A 33 10.94 -27.29 -3.57
CA LEU A 33 11.60 -28.19 -4.52
C LEU A 33 11.06 -28.07 -5.95
N GLU A 34 10.01 -27.26 -6.19
CA GLU A 34 9.51 -27.01 -7.54
C GLU A 34 10.55 -26.28 -8.39
N ASN A 35 11.00 -26.87 -9.47
CA ASN A 35 12.01 -26.31 -10.36
C ASN A 35 11.45 -25.78 -11.68
N GLY A 36 10.17 -26.06 -11.96
CA GLY A 36 9.48 -25.61 -13.16
C GLY A 36 8.67 -24.33 -12.95
N SER A 37 8.02 -23.89 -14.02
CA SER A 37 7.04 -22.82 -13.97
C SER A 37 5.77 -23.32 -13.31
N ARG A 38 5.36 -22.71 -12.20
CA ARG A 38 4.18 -23.10 -11.43
C ARG A 38 3.61 -21.94 -10.62
N ASP A 39 2.30 -21.96 -10.44
CA ASP A 39 1.62 -21.02 -9.56
C ASP A 39 1.38 -21.68 -8.18
N PHE A 40 1.37 -20.87 -7.12
CA PHE A 40 1.10 -21.30 -5.76
C PHE A 40 0.00 -20.44 -5.14
N ASN A 41 -1.14 -21.07 -4.85
CA ASN A 41 -2.26 -20.44 -4.16
C ASN A 41 -2.17 -20.74 -2.66
N ALA A 42 -1.83 -19.74 -1.86
CA ALA A 42 -1.45 -19.92 -0.48
C ALA A 42 -2.31 -19.07 0.45
N VAL A 43 -2.87 -19.69 1.50
CA VAL A 43 -3.74 -19.03 2.47
C VAL A 43 -3.03 -17.91 3.24
N PRO A 44 -3.79 -16.96 3.82
CA PRO A 44 -3.23 -15.92 4.69
C PRO A 44 -2.49 -16.53 5.88
N GLY A 45 -1.31 -15.99 6.18
CA GLY A 45 -0.48 -16.52 7.28
C GLY A 45 0.21 -17.84 6.99
N SER A 46 0.17 -18.33 5.74
CA SER A 46 0.90 -19.54 5.32
C SER A 46 2.42 -19.34 5.24
N GLY A 47 2.91 -18.10 5.35
CA GLY A 47 4.32 -17.77 5.22
C GLY A 47 4.81 -17.72 3.76
N LYS A 48 3.96 -17.33 2.79
CA LYS A 48 4.34 -17.18 1.37
C LYS A 48 5.68 -16.47 1.17
N THR A 49 5.81 -15.27 1.73
CA THR A 49 7.02 -14.44 1.60
C THR A 49 8.23 -15.11 2.25
N SER A 50 8.04 -15.78 3.40
CA SER A 50 9.09 -16.57 4.06
C SER A 50 9.52 -17.77 3.22
N LEU A 51 8.56 -18.47 2.63
CA LEU A 51 8.81 -19.60 1.73
C LEU A 51 9.58 -19.16 0.48
N LEU A 52 9.17 -18.05 -0.12
CA LEU A 52 9.87 -17.47 -1.25
C LEU A 52 11.29 -17.05 -0.87
N ALA A 53 11.48 -16.38 0.27
CA ALA A 53 12.81 -15.99 0.75
C ALA A 53 13.70 -17.22 0.99
N ALA A 54 13.19 -18.27 1.64
CA ALA A 54 13.92 -19.51 1.85
C ALA A 54 14.36 -20.18 0.53
N LYS A 55 13.44 -20.24 -0.45
CA LYS A 55 13.77 -20.75 -1.79
C LYS A 55 14.85 -19.91 -2.47
N LEU A 56 14.76 -18.59 -2.37
CA LEU A 56 15.76 -17.69 -2.93
C LEU A 56 17.14 -17.87 -2.28
N LEU A 57 17.21 -18.09 -0.96
CA LEU A 57 18.47 -18.37 -0.26
C LEU A 57 19.11 -19.68 -0.74
N LEU A 58 18.33 -20.74 -0.89
CA LEU A 58 18.82 -22.01 -1.44
C LEU A 58 19.33 -21.84 -2.87
N LEU A 59 18.60 -21.11 -3.72
CA LEU A 59 19.03 -20.82 -5.08
C LEU A 59 20.28 -19.96 -5.11
N ALA A 60 20.41 -18.95 -4.23
CA ALA A 60 21.59 -18.10 -4.15
C ALA A 60 22.86 -18.90 -3.87
N LYS A 61 22.80 -19.85 -2.93
CA LYS A 61 23.92 -20.74 -2.60
C LYS A 61 24.40 -21.57 -3.80
N LYS A 62 23.48 -21.99 -4.68
CA LYS A 62 23.76 -22.81 -5.86
C LYS A 62 23.94 -22.01 -7.16
N TRP A 63 23.79 -20.66 -7.13
CA TRP A 63 23.75 -19.84 -8.34
C TRP A 63 25.12 -19.71 -9.01
N PRO A 64 25.31 -20.27 -10.21
CA PRO A 64 26.64 -20.36 -10.82
C PRO A 64 26.95 -19.19 -11.77
N HIS A 65 26.02 -18.25 -11.98
CA HIS A 65 26.11 -17.31 -13.08
C HIS A 65 26.51 -15.90 -12.62
N ALA A 66 27.63 -15.38 -13.12
CA ALA A 66 28.09 -14.02 -12.82
C ALA A 66 27.32 -12.90 -13.56
N ARG A 67 26.65 -13.20 -14.68
CA ARG A 67 25.96 -12.20 -15.54
C ARG A 67 24.47 -12.47 -15.72
N ARG A 68 23.96 -13.56 -15.19
CA ARG A 68 22.54 -13.91 -15.19
C ARG A 68 22.04 -13.86 -13.76
N GLY A 69 20.86 -13.32 -13.58
CA GLY A 69 20.28 -13.13 -12.26
C GLY A 69 18.93 -13.80 -12.10
N ILE A 70 18.47 -13.86 -10.87
CA ILE A 70 17.10 -14.16 -10.50
C ILE A 70 16.34 -12.83 -10.48
N CYS A 71 15.13 -12.82 -11.03
CA CYS A 71 14.22 -11.67 -10.97
C CYS A 71 13.13 -11.95 -9.94
N VAL A 72 13.02 -11.10 -8.93
CA VAL A 72 11.97 -11.17 -7.89
C VAL A 72 11.12 -9.92 -7.98
N LEU A 73 9.83 -10.11 -8.21
CA LEU A 73 8.86 -9.04 -8.40
C LEU A 73 7.79 -9.09 -7.31
N SER A 74 7.40 -7.92 -6.82
CA SER A 74 6.28 -7.77 -5.91
C SER A 74 5.33 -6.67 -6.39
N HIS A 75 4.11 -6.67 -5.88
CA HIS A 75 3.15 -5.62 -6.22
C HIS A 75 3.45 -4.30 -5.49
N THR A 76 3.88 -4.36 -4.22
CA THR A 76 4.10 -3.19 -3.36
C THR A 76 5.55 -3.05 -2.89
N ASN A 77 5.93 -1.82 -2.51
CA ASN A 77 7.23 -1.57 -1.87
C ASN A 77 7.36 -2.30 -0.53
N VAL A 78 6.28 -2.39 0.26
CA VAL A 78 6.28 -3.08 1.55
C VAL A 78 6.64 -4.57 1.38
N ALA A 79 6.00 -5.26 0.44
CA ALA A 79 6.30 -6.67 0.15
C ALA A 79 7.73 -6.86 -0.37
N ARG A 80 8.21 -5.95 -1.24
CA ARG A 80 9.62 -5.94 -1.68
C ARG A 80 10.58 -5.79 -0.51
N ASP A 81 10.33 -4.83 0.39
CA ASP A 81 11.21 -4.52 1.51
C ASP A 81 11.24 -5.68 2.52
N GLU A 82 10.11 -6.35 2.74
CA GLU A 82 10.05 -7.57 3.55
C GLU A 82 10.94 -8.69 2.97
N ILE A 83 10.85 -8.94 1.66
CA ILE A 83 11.72 -9.91 0.97
C ILE A 83 13.18 -9.48 1.11
N ALA A 84 13.51 -8.23 0.81
CA ALA A 84 14.87 -7.71 0.88
C ALA A 84 15.47 -7.80 2.30
N GLN A 85 14.68 -7.47 3.33
CA GLN A 85 15.10 -7.58 4.73
C GLN A 85 15.43 -9.04 5.11
N ARG A 86 14.61 -10.01 4.69
CA ARG A 86 14.86 -11.42 4.95
C ARG A 86 16.12 -11.92 4.24
N LEU A 87 16.36 -11.46 3.01
CA LEU A 87 17.55 -11.82 2.24
C LEU A 87 18.81 -11.18 2.82
N ALA A 88 18.75 -9.94 3.29
CA ALA A 88 19.90 -9.22 3.85
C ALA A 88 20.48 -9.88 5.12
N GLY A 89 19.76 -10.80 5.76
CA GLY A 89 20.18 -11.53 6.95
C GLY A 89 21.29 -12.57 6.72
N SER A 90 21.65 -12.86 5.45
CA SER A 90 22.72 -13.82 5.11
C SER A 90 23.60 -13.29 3.98
N THR A 91 24.83 -13.81 3.88
CA THR A 91 25.79 -13.45 2.81
C THR A 91 25.24 -13.83 1.43
N GLU A 92 24.65 -15.02 1.31
CA GLU A 92 24.05 -15.53 0.08
C GLU A 92 22.84 -14.70 -0.34
N GLY A 93 21.99 -14.32 0.62
CA GLY A 93 20.84 -13.48 0.36
C GLY A 93 21.23 -12.05 -0.04
N ALA A 94 22.25 -11.47 0.59
CA ALA A 94 22.75 -10.14 0.25
C ALA A 94 23.23 -10.06 -1.22
N GLN A 95 23.78 -11.14 -1.77
CA GLN A 95 24.18 -11.22 -3.18
C GLN A 95 22.97 -11.03 -4.11
N LEU A 96 21.79 -11.57 -3.75
CA LEU A 96 20.58 -11.42 -4.55
C LEU A 96 20.05 -9.98 -4.63
N LEU A 97 20.47 -9.11 -3.72
CA LEU A 97 20.10 -7.70 -3.71
C LEU A 97 20.98 -6.82 -4.63
N SER A 98 21.96 -7.43 -5.28
CA SER A 98 22.90 -6.75 -6.17
C SER A 98 22.87 -7.35 -7.59
N TYR A 99 23.58 -6.69 -8.52
CA TYR A 99 23.80 -7.22 -9.87
C TYR A 99 24.42 -8.62 -9.80
N PRO A 100 23.98 -9.58 -10.61
CA PRO A 100 23.06 -9.49 -11.76
C PRO A 100 21.59 -9.69 -11.44
N HIS A 101 21.22 -9.90 -10.19
CA HIS A 101 19.86 -10.14 -9.75
C HIS A 101 19.01 -8.85 -9.76
N PHE A 102 17.71 -9.01 -9.61
CA PHE A 102 16.77 -7.90 -9.47
C PHE A 102 15.70 -8.26 -8.44
N VAL A 103 15.58 -7.47 -7.39
CA VAL A 103 14.51 -7.53 -6.40
C VAL A 103 13.81 -6.19 -6.40
N GLY A 104 12.54 -6.14 -6.80
CA GLY A 104 11.84 -4.88 -6.98
C GLY A 104 10.35 -5.02 -7.19
N THR A 105 9.66 -3.88 -7.34
CA THR A 105 8.26 -3.90 -7.76
C THR A 105 8.14 -4.13 -9.27
N ILE A 106 6.95 -4.60 -9.72
CA ILE A 106 6.65 -4.75 -11.15
C ILE A 106 6.87 -3.42 -11.89
N HIS A 107 6.42 -2.30 -11.32
CA HIS A 107 6.65 -0.97 -11.90
C HIS A 107 8.12 -0.60 -11.99
N ALA A 108 8.92 -0.90 -10.96
CA ALA A 108 10.35 -0.63 -10.97
C ALA A 108 11.06 -1.43 -12.08
N PHE A 109 10.66 -2.70 -12.26
CA PHE A 109 11.16 -3.56 -13.33
C PHE A 109 10.83 -3.00 -14.72
N VAL A 110 9.56 -2.67 -14.96
CA VAL A 110 9.10 -2.10 -16.23
C VAL A 110 9.82 -0.79 -16.52
N ASN A 111 9.94 0.08 -15.51
CA ASN A 111 10.65 1.35 -15.65
C ASN A 111 12.12 1.14 -16.00
N GLN A 112 12.83 0.29 -15.24
CA GLN A 112 14.28 0.15 -15.39
C GLN A 112 14.68 -0.49 -16.72
N PHE A 113 13.96 -1.52 -17.17
CA PHE A 113 14.39 -2.34 -18.30
C PHE A 113 13.72 -1.97 -19.63
N PHE A 114 12.60 -1.24 -19.61
CA PHE A 114 11.82 -0.95 -20.81
C PHE A 114 11.47 0.53 -20.97
N ALA A 115 10.70 1.10 -20.04
CA ALA A 115 10.12 2.43 -20.21
C ALA A 115 11.17 3.54 -20.20
N MET A 116 12.08 3.56 -19.22
CA MET A 116 13.13 4.58 -19.11
C MET A 116 14.15 4.52 -20.26
N PRO A 117 14.63 3.33 -20.70
CA PRO A 117 15.44 3.25 -21.91
C PRO A 117 14.73 3.79 -23.15
N MET A 118 13.43 3.48 -23.31
CA MET A 118 12.63 3.99 -24.43
C MET A 118 12.47 5.50 -24.38
N LEU A 119 12.09 6.07 -23.23
CA LEU A 119 11.98 7.52 -23.05
C LEU A 119 13.30 8.24 -23.34
N ARG A 120 14.43 7.70 -22.88
CA ARG A 120 15.77 8.24 -23.18
C ARG A 120 16.08 8.19 -24.68
N SER A 121 15.75 7.10 -25.36
CA SER A 121 15.97 6.97 -26.81
C SER A 121 15.12 7.95 -27.62
N LEU A 122 13.98 8.38 -27.08
CA LEU A 122 13.13 9.42 -27.65
C LEU A 122 13.58 10.85 -27.30
N GLY A 123 14.64 11.00 -26.52
CA GLY A 123 15.06 12.31 -25.99
C GLY A 123 14.05 12.94 -25.01
N GLN A 124 13.12 12.13 -24.49
CA GLN A 124 12.07 12.60 -23.60
C GLN A 124 12.60 12.81 -22.18
N LYS A 125 12.43 14.03 -21.66
CA LYS A 125 12.70 14.31 -20.25
C LYS A 125 11.76 13.49 -19.34
N VAL A 126 12.30 12.99 -18.25
CA VAL A 126 11.51 12.39 -17.15
C VAL A 126 11.88 13.11 -15.86
N ASP A 127 10.92 13.83 -15.29
CA ASP A 127 11.07 14.58 -14.05
C ASP A 127 10.45 13.82 -12.88
N VAL A 128 9.21 13.34 -13.08
CA VAL A 128 8.48 12.59 -12.05
C VAL A 128 7.52 11.57 -12.67
N ILE A 129 7.43 10.40 -12.02
CA ILE A 129 6.42 9.36 -12.30
C ILE A 129 5.60 9.19 -11.03
N ASP A 130 4.46 9.87 -10.94
CA ASP A 130 3.60 9.89 -9.75
C ASP A 130 2.21 10.39 -10.12
N ASP A 131 1.18 9.65 -9.71
CA ASP A 131 -0.21 9.94 -10.10
C ASP A 131 -0.77 11.18 -9.38
N VAL A 132 -0.35 11.46 -8.15
CA VAL A 132 -0.79 12.64 -7.39
C VAL A 132 -0.17 13.90 -7.98
N VAL A 133 1.14 13.89 -8.21
CA VAL A 133 1.85 15.02 -8.82
C VAL A 133 1.33 15.29 -10.23
N PHE A 134 1.01 14.24 -10.99
CA PHE A 134 0.38 14.37 -12.30
C PHE A 134 -0.97 15.09 -12.20
N ALA A 135 -1.85 14.67 -11.29
CA ALA A 135 -3.16 15.25 -11.09
C ALA A 135 -3.09 16.73 -10.68
N ASP A 136 -2.23 17.07 -9.72
CA ASP A 136 -2.04 18.45 -9.25
C ASP A 136 -1.52 19.35 -10.36
N LYS A 137 -0.56 18.87 -11.15
CA LYS A 137 -0.01 19.63 -12.27
C LYS A 137 -1.02 19.78 -13.41
N ALA A 138 -1.81 18.75 -13.69
CA ALA A 138 -2.88 18.80 -14.69
C ALA A 138 -3.93 19.86 -14.31
N LYS A 139 -4.36 19.89 -13.03
CA LYS A 139 -5.26 20.93 -12.50
C LYS A 139 -4.66 22.33 -12.61
N SER A 140 -3.38 22.47 -12.31
CA SER A 140 -2.67 23.75 -12.44
C SER A 140 -2.63 24.23 -13.90
N LEU A 141 -2.31 23.35 -14.85
CA LEU A 141 -2.29 23.69 -16.28
C LEU A 141 -3.68 24.04 -16.82
N LEU A 142 -4.74 23.43 -16.32
CA LEU A 142 -6.11 23.77 -16.70
C LEU A 142 -6.49 25.22 -16.39
N GLN A 143 -5.79 25.91 -15.50
CA GLN A 143 -6.02 27.32 -15.19
C GLN A 143 -5.51 28.26 -16.31
N LEU A 144 -4.69 27.77 -17.23
CA LEU A 144 -4.23 28.56 -18.37
C LEU A 144 -5.41 28.91 -19.29
N GLY A 145 -5.41 30.14 -19.82
CA GLY A 145 -6.48 30.65 -20.68
C GLY A 145 -6.79 29.79 -21.90
N MET A 146 -5.77 29.11 -22.48
CA MET A 146 -5.93 28.18 -23.60
C MET A 146 -6.82 26.97 -23.29
N PHE A 147 -7.05 26.64 -22.00
CA PHE A 147 -7.91 25.54 -21.57
C PHE A 147 -9.25 25.98 -21.03
N SER A 148 -9.65 27.27 -21.19
CA SER A 148 -10.91 27.80 -20.68
C SER A 148 -12.13 27.01 -21.17
N GLY A 149 -12.20 26.69 -22.46
CA GLY A 149 -13.27 25.87 -23.03
C GLY A 149 -13.29 24.42 -22.51
N LEU A 150 -12.11 23.86 -22.21
CA LEU A 150 -12.01 22.54 -21.58
C LEU A 150 -12.53 22.57 -20.13
N ARG A 151 -12.23 23.61 -19.35
CA ARG A 151 -12.76 23.75 -17.99
C ARG A 151 -14.28 23.75 -17.99
N VAL A 152 -14.91 24.59 -18.82
CA VAL A 152 -16.37 24.64 -18.94
C VAL A 152 -16.96 23.28 -19.32
N TYR A 153 -16.30 22.56 -20.24
CA TYR A 153 -16.73 21.20 -20.59
C TYR A 153 -16.67 20.26 -19.37
N LEU A 154 -15.55 20.27 -18.62
CA LEU A 154 -15.34 19.39 -17.46
C LEU A 154 -16.29 19.69 -16.31
N GLU A 155 -16.60 20.97 -16.05
CA GLU A 155 -17.56 21.41 -15.05
C GLU A 155 -18.97 20.86 -15.30
N ASN A 156 -19.32 20.64 -16.58
CA ASN A 156 -20.60 20.06 -16.99
C ASN A 156 -20.59 18.51 -17.02
N GLN A 157 -19.48 17.86 -16.65
CA GLN A 157 -19.40 16.40 -16.54
C GLN A 157 -19.61 15.94 -15.11
N ASN A 158 -20.29 14.83 -14.90
CA ASN A 158 -20.48 14.23 -13.58
C ASN A 158 -19.16 13.88 -12.86
N ASN A 159 -18.04 13.74 -13.59
CA ASN A 159 -16.73 13.42 -13.06
C ASN A 159 -15.61 14.09 -13.89
N GLY A 160 -15.69 15.39 -14.11
CA GLY A 160 -14.71 16.13 -14.90
C GLY A 160 -13.30 16.06 -14.32
N ASP A 161 -13.16 16.18 -13.00
CA ASP A 161 -11.89 16.02 -12.29
C ASP A 161 -11.32 14.61 -12.48
N GLY A 162 -12.17 13.58 -12.45
CA GLY A 162 -11.76 12.20 -12.67
C GLY A 162 -11.18 12.00 -14.08
N ILE A 163 -11.75 12.62 -15.10
CA ILE A 163 -11.23 12.58 -16.47
C ILE A 163 -9.81 13.12 -16.53
N VAL A 164 -9.58 14.31 -15.96
CA VAL A 164 -8.27 14.97 -16.03
C VAL A 164 -7.21 14.25 -15.21
N ASN A 165 -7.54 13.87 -14.00
CA ASN A 165 -6.61 13.23 -13.07
C ASN A 165 -6.22 11.83 -13.51
N SER A 166 -7.02 11.19 -14.37
CA SER A 166 -6.82 9.80 -14.80
C SER A 166 -6.35 9.63 -16.25
N LEU A 167 -5.96 10.71 -16.93
CA LEU A 167 -5.39 10.65 -18.27
C LEU A 167 -4.08 9.85 -18.32
N PHE A 168 -4.01 8.82 -19.16
CA PHE A 168 -2.80 8.02 -19.33
C PHE A 168 -2.62 7.56 -20.78
N TYR A 169 -1.40 7.18 -21.14
CA TYR A 169 -1.12 6.52 -22.41
C TYR A 169 -1.38 5.03 -22.31
N ARG A 170 -2.06 4.47 -23.29
CA ARG A 170 -2.27 3.03 -23.47
C ARG A 170 -1.66 2.60 -24.80
N THR A 171 -1.19 1.37 -24.86
CA THR A 171 -0.58 0.74 -26.04
C THR A 171 0.71 1.41 -26.53
N ALA A 172 1.45 0.69 -27.38
CA ALA A 172 2.69 1.14 -28.00
C ALA A 172 2.55 2.43 -28.84
N ASP A 173 1.34 2.72 -29.30
CA ASP A 173 1.06 3.90 -30.15
C ASP A 173 0.72 5.15 -29.30
N LEU A 174 0.80 5.05 -27.97
CA LEU A 174 0.57 6.13 -27.01
C LEU A 174 -0.81 6.76 -27.15
N GLN A 175 -1.83 5.94 -27.33
CA GLN A 175 -3.23 6.39 -27.34
C GLN A 175 -3.61 6.86 -25.94
N VAL A 176 -4.21 8.04 -25.85
CA VAL A 176 -4.67 8.59 -24.56
C VAL A 176 -5.98 7.95 -24.16
N GLN A 177 -6.06 7.51 -22.92
CA GLN A 177 -7.27 6.98 -22.28
C GLN A 177 -7.46 7.59 -20.88
N VAL A 178 -8.59 7.27 -20.26
CA VAL A 178 -8.94 7.67 -18.89
C VAL A 178 -9.38 6.44 -18.11
N GLU A 179 -9.07 6.42 -16.81
CA GLU A 179 -9.57 5.37 -15.89
C GLU A 179 -10.96 5.72 -15.35
N ASN A 180 -11.19 7.02 -15.11
CA ASN A 180 -12.40 7.51 -14.48
C ASN A 180 -13.12 8.50 -15.40
N GLY A 181 -14.26 8.10 -15.92
CA GLY A 181 -15.06 8.92 -16.84
C GLY A 181 -14.97 8.44 -18.29
N THR A 182 -15.38 9.31 -19.20
CA THR A 182 -15.40 9.02 -20.64
C THR A 182 -14.72 10.15 -21.38
N LEU A 183 -13.85 9.82 -22.33
CA LEU A 183 -13.26 10.81 -23.23
C LEU A 183 -14.34 11.45 -24.13
N PRO A 184 -14.25 12.76 -24.40
CA PRO A 184 -15.09 13.40 -25.39
C PRO A 184 -14.84 12.80 -26.78
N GLY A 185 -15.80 12.97 -27.69
CA GLY A 185 -15.64 12.50 -29.05
C GLY A 185 -14.40 13.08 -29.73
N THR A 186 -13.69 12.27 -30.49
CA THR A 186 -12.37 12.58 -31.08
C THR A 186 -12.34 13.84 -31.96
N HIS A 187 -13.48 14.23 -32.52
CA HIS A 187 -13.61 15.43 -33.38
C HIS A 187 -13.80 16.73 -32.58
N THR A 188 -14.09 16.65 -31.30
CA THR A 188 -14.45 17.80 -30.47
C THR A 188 -13.22 18.65 -30.05
N ALA A 189 -13.47 19.94 -29.79
CA ALA A 189 -12.46 20.85 -29.27
C ALA A 189 -11.94 20.38 -27.89
N SER A 190 -12.84 19.86 -27.03
CA SER A 190 -12.50 19.33 -25.71
C SER A 190 -11.54 18.14 -25.79
N TYR A 191 -11.74 17.22 -26.74
CA TYR A 191 -10.79 16.12 -26.99
C TYR A 191 -9.40 16.65 -27.37
N LYS A 192 -9.34 17.58 -28.33
CA LYS A 192 -8.07 18.18 -28.77
C LYS A 192 -7.35 18.88 -27.61
N SER A 193 -8.10 19.58 -26.77
CA SER A 193 -7.54 20.25 -25.60
C SER A 193 -7.03 19.26 -24.54
N LEU A 194 -7.73 18.13 -24.28
CA LEU A 194 -7.23 17.07 -23.41
C LEU A 194 -5.93 16.45 -23.94
N MET A 195 -5.84 16.21 -25.26
CA MET A 195 -4.62 15.73 -25.90
C MET A 195 -3.46 16.73 -25.76
N ALA A 196 -3.75 18.03 -25.92
CA ALA A 196 -2.76 19.08 -25.72
C ALA A 196 -2.28 19.12 -24.26
N LEU A 197 -3.19 19.03 -23.29
CA LEU A 197 -2.87 18.96 -21.87
C LEU A 197 -1.93 17.77 -21.56
N LYS A 198 -2.28 16.57 -22.04
CA LYS A 198 -1.45 15.36 -21.83
C LYS A 198 -0.07 15.52 -22.47
N LYS A 199 0.02 16.09 -23.67
CA LYS A 199 1.30 16.38 -24.33
C LYS A 199 2.15 17.39 -23.56
N MET A 200 1.55 18.43 -22.97
CA MET A 200 2.27 19.40 -22.15
C MET A 200 2.86 18.74 -20.92
N LEU A 201 2.08 17.94 -20.18
CA LEU A 201 2.57 17.18 -19.04
C LEU A 201 3.73 16.26 -19.43
N THR A 202 3.58 15.53 -20.54
CA THR A 202 4.66 14.68 -21.07
C THR A 202 5.92 15.48 -21.40
N LYS A 203 5.79 16.65 -22.06
CA LYS A 203 6.92 17.52 -22.39
C LYS A 203 7.64 18.03 -21.12
N ASP A 204 6.86 18.31 -20.08
CA ASP A 204 7.40 18.72 -18.77
C ASP A 204 8.03 17.54 -18.01
N GLY A 205 7.95 16.32 -18.55
CA GLY A 205 8.51 15.11 -17.92
C GLY A 205 7.65 14.53 -16.80
N ILE A 206 6.35 14.82 -16.79
CA ILE A 206 5.42 14.38 -15.74
C ILE A 206 4.54 13.25 -16.29
N PHE A 207 4.66 12.09 -15.64
CA PHE A 207 4.01 10.85 -16.06
C PHE A 207 3.21 10.23 -14.94
N ARG A 208 2.21 9.44 -15.30
CA ARG A 208 1.55 8.50 -14.40
C ARG A 208 2.28 7.15 -14.42
N HIS A 209 2.13 6.38 -13.36
CA HIS A 209 2.67 5.03 -13.32
C HIS A 209 2.20 4.17 -14.49
N ARG A 210 0.96 4.35 -14.92
CA ARG A 210 0.35 3.60 -16.01
C ARG A 210 0.94 3.95 -17.39
N ASP A 211 1.40 5.18 -17.60
CA ASP A 211 2.09 5.59 -18.83
C ASP A 211 3.31 4.72 -19.13
N MET A 212 3.97 4.24 -18.09
CA MET A 212 5.21 3.47 -18.24
C MET A 212 5.01 2.15 -18.97
N PHE A 213 3.84 1.52 -18.82
CA PHE A 213 3.50 0.31 -19.58
C PHE A 213 3.36 0.59 -21.07
N ALA A 214 2.77 1.73 -21.47
CA ALA A 214 2.68 2.13 -22.87
C ALA A 214 4.06 2.36 -23.50
N TYR A 215 4.98 3.00 -22.76
CA TYR A 215 6.37 3.16 -23.22
C TYR A 215 7.13 1.84 -23.25
N ALA A 216 6.86 0.93 -22.33
CA ALA A 216 7.42 -0.42 -22.35
C ALA A 216 6.90 -1.23 -23.55
N ASP A 217 5.61 -1.15 -23.86
CA ASP A 217 5.02 -1.74 -25.05
C ASP A 217 5.64 -1.17 -26.34
N ARG A 218 5.88 0.14 -26.35
CA ARG A 218 6.57 0.80 -27.45
C ARG A 218 8.02 0.31 -27.60
N ALA A 219 8.73 0.09 -26.49
CA ALA A 219 10.07 -0.49 -26.51
C ALA A 219 10.06 -1.88 -27.14
N LEU A 220 9.10 -2.74 -26.76
CA LEU A 220 8.96 -4.09 -27.32
C LEU A 220 8.57 -4.06 -28.80
N LYS A 221 7.71 -3.11 -29.23
CA LYS A 221 7.34 -2.92 -30.64
C LYS A 221 8.53 -2.45 -31.47
N THR A 222 9.35 -1.55 -30.93
CA THR A 222 10.51 -0.97 -31.61
C THR A 222 11.70 -1.93 -31.63
N CYS A 223 11.90 -2.69 -30.57
CA CYS A 223 13.00 -3.64 -30.41
C CYS A 223 12.50 -4.99 -29.87
N PRO A 224 11.92 -5.86 -30.72
CA PRO A 224 11.38 -7.16 -30.31
C PRO A 224 12.40 -8.07 -29.62
N HIS A 225 13.68 -8.00 -30.00
CA HIS A 225 14.77 -8.78 -29.40
C HIS A 225 15.04 -8.43 -27.93
N LEU A 226 14.47 -7.33 -27.41
CA LEU A 226 14.62 -6.97 -26.00
C LEU A 226 14.06 -8.06 -25.06
N VAL A 227 13.03 -8.78 -25.51
CA VAL A 227 12.49 -9.95 -24.79
C VAL A 227 13.57 -11.02 -24.61
N ASP A 228 14.33 -11.34 -25.64
CA ASP A 228 15.37 -12.36 -25.56
C ASP A 228 16.55 -11.92 -24.67
N VAL A 229 16.86 -10.63 -24.66
CA VAL A 229 17.90 -10.06 -23.78
C VAL A 229 17.48 -10.20 -22.32
N VAL A 230 16.24 -9.83 -21.99
CA VAL A 230 15.70 -9.89 -20.62
C VAL A 230 15.59 -11.35 -20.15
N HIS A 231 15.09 -12.24 -21.02
CA HIS A 231 15.02 -13.66 -20.73
C HIS A 231 16.41 -14.30 -20.48
N ARG A 232 17.42 -13.95 -21.30
CA ARG A 232 18.80 -14.42 -21.07
C ARG A 232 19.35 -13.92 -19.75
N ARG A 233 19.00 -12.72 -19.34
CA ARG A 233 19.44 -12.14 -18.06
C ARG A 233 18.72 -12.79 -16.88
N PHE A 234 17.42 -13.06 -16.99
CA PHE A 234 16.58 -13.57 -15.91
C PHE A 234 15.96 -14.93 -16.28
N PRO A 235 16.74 -16.02 -16.20
CA PRO A 235 16.21 -17.36 -16.49
C PRO A 235 15.21 -17.87 -15.46
N MET A 236 15.18 -17.27 -14.26
CA MET A 236 14.22 -17.58 -13.19
C MET A 236 13.56 -16.29 -12.70
N VAL A 237 12.22 -16.32 -12.58
CA VAL A 237 11.39 -15.20 -12.18
C VAL A 237 10.41 -15.64 -11.11
N PHE A 238 10.36 -14.90 -10.02
CA PHE A 238 9.44 -15.10 -8.92
C PHE A 238 8.56 -13.87 -8.75
N ILE A 239 7.26 -14.06 -8.63
CA ILE A 239 6.29 -12.96 -8.47
C ILE A 239 5.50 -13.21 -7.19
N ASP A 240 5.58 -12.30 -6.23
CA ASP A 240 4.80 -12.33 -4.99
C ASP A 240 3.56 -11.45 -5.08
N GLU A 241 2.53 -11.79 -4.31
CA GLU A 241 1.21 -11.13 -4.27
C GLU A 241 0.56 -11.01 -5.66
N MET A 242 0.64 -12.08 -6.45
CA MET A 242 0.19 -12.09 -7.85
C MET A 242 -1.30 -11.75 -8.01
N GLN A 243 -2.15 -12.01 -7.01
CA GLN A 243 -3.58 -11.69 -7.05
C GLN A 243 -3.86 -10.18 -7.15
N ASP A 244 -2.92 -9.32 -6.77
CA ASP A 244 -3.07 -7.86 -6.85
C ASP A 244 -2.58 -7.27 -8.17
N THR A 245 -2.03 -8.12 -9.02
CA THR A 245 -1.50 -7.71 -10.34
C THR A 245 -2.65 -7.39 -11.29
N SER A 246 -2.56 -6.25 -12.01
CA SER A 246 -3.52 -5.87 -13.03
C SER A 246 -3.33 -6.67 -14.32
N TRP A 247 -4.34 -6.67 -15.18
CA TRP A 247 -4.24 -7.32 -16.50
C TRP A 247 -3.10 -6.73 -17.35
N ASP A 248 -2.95 -5.40 -17.34
CA ASP A 248 -1.87 -4.75 -18.10
C ASP A 248 -0.49 -5.24 -17.61
N GLN A 249 -0.32 -5.40 -16.29
CA GLN A 249 0.90 -5.91 -15.68
C GLN A 249 1.11 -7.39 -16.01
N GLU A 250 0.10 -8.23 -15.76
CA GLU A 250 0.21 -9.67 -15.98
C GLU A 250 0.46 -9.99 -17.47
N SER A 251 -0.28 -9.35 -18.37
CA SER A 251 -0.13 -9.55 -19.81
C SER A 251 1.26 -9.11 -20.30
N PHE A 252 1.80 -8.03 -19.74
CA PHE A 252 3.17 -7.60 -20.04
C PHE A 252 4.21 -8.61 -19.56
N LEU A 253 4.09 -9.09 -18.32
CA LEU A 253 5.01 -10.09 -17.76
C LEU A 253 4.94 -11.43 -18.51
N ASN A 254 3.73 -11.87 -18.85
CA ASN A 254 3.55 -13.10 -19.64
C ASN A 254 4.23 -13.01 -21.01
N ARG A 255 4.12 -11.88 -21.73
CA ARG A 255 4.81 -11.66 -23.01
C ARG A 255 6.33 -11.75 -22.90
N ILE A 256 6.89 -11.38 -21.77
CA ILE A 256 8.34 -11.37 -21.56
C ILE A 256 8.85 -12.74 -21.11
N PHE A 257 8.17 -13.37 -20.15
CA PHE A 257 8.71 -14.51 -19.42
C PHE A 257 8.05 -15.83 -19.73
N ASP A 258 6.77 -15.85 -20.14
CA ASP A 258 6.04 -17.11 -20.32
C ASP A 258 6.64 -17.98 -21.44
N GLY A 259 6.84 -19.27 -21.13
CA GLY A 259 7.49 -20.22 -22.02
C GLY A 259 8.99 -19.98 -22.29
N LYS A 260 9.59 -18.92 -21.70
CA LYS A 260 11.01 -18.57 -21.92
C LYS A 260 11.86 -18.64 -20.65
N SER A 261 11.32 -18.22 -19.52
CA SER A 261 11.95 -18.30 -18.20
C SER A 261 11.15 -19.22 -17.29
N VAL A 262 11.79 -19.81 -16.28
CA VAL A 262 11.06 -20.46 -15.20
C VAL A 262 10.36 -19.38 -14.40
N MET A 263 9.03 -19.36 -14.45
CA MET A 263 8.21 -18.34 -13.79
C MET A 263 7.34 -18.98 -12.71
N GLN A 264 7.58 -18.59 -11.45
CA GLN A 264 6.79 -19.04 -10.31
C GLN A 264 6.04 -17.85 -9.71
N ARG A 265 4.72 -18.00 -9.56
CA ARG A 265 3.84 -16.94 -9.10
C ARG A 265 3.19 -17.37 -7.78
N PHE A 266 3.29 -16.52 -6.77
CA PHE A 266 2.75 -16.75 -5.43
C PHE A 266 1.65 -15.75 -5.15
N GLY A 267 0.57 -16.20 -4.52
CA GLY A 267 -0.53 -15.33 -4.18
C GLY A 267 -1.65 -16.06 -3.46
N ASP A 268 -2.75 -15.35 -3.19
CA ASP A 268 -4.00 -15.90 -2.70
C ASP A 268 -5.16 -15.28 -3.51
N VAL A 269 -5.75 -16.06 -4.39
CA VAL A 269 -6.83 -15.58 -5.30
C VAL A 269 -8.01 -14.99 -4.53
N ASP A 270 -8.26 -15.44 -3.31
CA ASP A 270 -9.35 -14.96 -2.46
C ASP A 270 -9.01 -13.65 -1.74
N GLN A 271 -7.74 -13.20 -1.73
CA GLN A 271 -7.33 -11.89 -1.21
C GLN A 271 -7.40 -10.76 -2.25
N LYS A 272 -7.93 -10.98 -3.43
CA LYS A 272 -8.13 -9.95 -4.44
C LYS A 272 -9.29 -9.02 -4.07
N ILE A 273 -8.99 -7.91 -3.41
CA ILE A 273 -9.98 -6.92 -2.95
C ILE A 273 -9.79 -5.51 -3.54
N LEU A 274 -8.69 -5.27 -4.25
CA LEU A 274 -8.29 -3.93 -4.69
C LEU A 274 -8.69 -3.60 -6.13
N SER A 275 -9.23 -4.56 -6.91
CA SER A 275 -9.49 -4.34 -8.32
C SER A 275 -10.96 -4.53 -8.71
N ASP A 276 -11.60 -3.42 -9.10
CA ASP A 276 -12.73 -3.38 -10.05
C ASP A 276 -12.17 -3.06 -11.46
N GLU A 277 -11.07 -3.71 -11.85
CA GLU A 277 -10.34 -3.36 -13.08
C GLU A 277 -11.02 -3.94 -14.33
N GLU A 278 -10.95 -3.15 -15.40
CA GLU A 278 -11.20 -3.57 -16.76
C GLU A 278 -10.37 -4.82 -17.10
N ASN A 279 -10.98 -5.84 -17.71
CA ASN A 279 -10.31 -7.09 -18.07
C ASN A 279 -9.85 -8.00 -16.89
N ALA A 280 -10.42 -7.84 -15.70
CA ALA A 280 -10.12 -8.74 -14.58
C ALA A 280 -10.44 -10.22 -14.89
N ASP A 281 -11.37 -10.47 -15.82
CA ASP A 281 -11.74 -11.81 -16.28
C ASP A 281 -10.65 -12.49 -17.14
N LEU A 282 -9.68 -11.74 -17.65
CA LEU A 282 -8.56 -12.24 -18.44
C LEU A 282 -7.35 -12.67 -17.61
N LEU A 283 -7.34 -12.35 -16.31
CA LEU A 283 -6.26 -12.74 -15.41
C LEU A 283 -6.15 -14.26 -15.32
N THR A 284 -4.92 -14.77 -15.38
CA THR A 284 -4.65 -16.20 -15.45
C THR A 284 -4.20 -16.81 -14.13
N PHE A 285 -4.00 -16.00 -13.08
CA PHE A 285 -3.58 -16.52 -11.78
C PHE A 285 -4.76 -17.04 -10.95
N PRO A 286 -4.68 -18.26 -10.37
CA PRO A 286 -3.67 -19.29 -10.62
C PRO A 286 -3.99 -20.12 -11.89
N ARG A 287 -2.96 -20.48 -12.66
CA ARG A 287 -3.08 -21.40 -13.80
C ARG A 287 -3.39 -22.83 -13.35
N GLY A 288 -3.98 -23.61 -14.22
CA GLY A 288 -4.26 -25.03 -13.94
C GLY A 288 -3.05 -25.81 -13.44
N GLY A 289 -3.24 -26.71 -12.49
CA GLY A 289 -2.16 -27.50 -11.89
C GLY A 289 -1.34 -26.76 -10.83
N TYR A 290 -1.85 -25.64 -10.31
CA TYR A 290 -1.20 -24.90 -9.24
C TYR A 290 -0.99 -25.70 -7.95
N GLY A 291 0.03 -25.34 -7.19
CA GLY A 291 0.27 -25.84 -5.83
C GLY A 291 -0.61 -25.11 -4.82
N CYS A 292 -1.15 -25.85 -3.83
CA CYS A 292 -1.83 -25.24 -2.69
C CYS A 292 -0.91 -25.18 -1.49
N ILE A 293 -1.02 -24.11 -0.70
CA ILE A 293 -0.46 -24.02 0.64
C ILE A 293 -1.62 -23.67 1.57
N SER A 294 -2.19 -24.70 2.19
CA SER A 294 -3.47 -24.64 2.89
C SER A 294 -3.35 -24.31 4.38
N THR A 295 -2.15 -24.43 4.93
CA THR A 295 -1.89 -24.29 6.38
C THR A 295 -1.46 -22.87 6.74
N SER A 296 -2.19 -22.24 7.66
CA SER A 296 -1.86 -20.95 8.26
C SER A 296 -1.16 -21.13 9.60
N LYS A 297 -0.02 -20.47 9.77
CA LYS A 297 0.67 -20.36 11.07
C LYS A 297 0.21 -19.13 11.88
N ARG A 298 -0.66 -18.31 11.30
CA ARG A 298 -1.12 -17.05 11.90
C ARG A 298 -2.18 -17.26 12.98
N PHE A 299 -3.16 -18.11 12.73
CA PHE A 299 -4.32 -18.31 13.58
C PHE A 299 -4.64 -19.79 13.78
N GLY A 300 -5.36 -20.10 14.86
CA GLY A 300 -5.75 -21.47 15.19
C GLY A 300 -7.00 -21.96 14.45
N PRO A 301 -7.44 -23.21 14.75
CA PRO A 301 -8.51 -23.89 14.02
C PRO A 301 -9.85 -23.16 14.03
N ALA A 302 -10.20 -22.48 15.13
CA ALA A 302 -11.50 -21.79 15.25
C ALA A 302 -11.61 -20.63 14.25
N ILE A 303 -10.57 -19.80 14.12
CA ILE A 303 -10.51 -18.71 13.14
C ILE A 303 -10.40 -19.29 11.73
N ALA A 304 -9.60 -20.34 11.52
CA ALA A 304 -9.44 -21.00 10.23
C ALA A 304 -10.78 -21.52 9.68
N SER A 305 -11.60 -22.11 10.53
CA SER A 305 -12.95 -22.58 10.16
C SER A 305 -13.84 -21.45 9.67
N ALA A 306 -13.84 -20.31 10.36
CA ALA A 306 -14.59 -19.13 9.93
C ALA A 306 -14.09 -18.57 8.61
N VAL A 307 -12.76 -18.40 8.47
CA VAL A 307 -12.11 -17.89 7.25
C VAL A 307 -12.39 -18.82 6.06
N GLY A 308 -12.25 -20.14 6.24
CA GLY A 308 -12.50 -21.14 5.21
C GLY A 308 -13.95 -21.15 4.70
N SER A 309 -14.92 -20.86 5.59
CA SER A 309 -16.35 -20.87 5.26
C SER A 309 -16.76 -19.80 4.23
N VAL A 310 -15.99 -18.72 4.08
CA VAL A 310 -16.27 -17.62 3.12
C VAL A 310 -15.30 -17.60 1.94
N ARG A 311 -14.46 -18.61 1.80
CA ARG A 311 -13.44 -18.72 0.76
C ARG A 311 -14.04 -19.16 -0.58
N LEU A 312 -13.97 -18.29 -1.59
CA LEU A 312 -14.60 -18.54 -2.89
C LEU A 312 -13.96 -19.67 -3.69
N SER A 313 -12.63 -19.83 -3.60
CA SER A 313 -11.91 -20.91 -4.30
C SER A 313 -12.22 -22.30 -3.76
N GLY A 314 -12.86 -22.41 -2.60
CA GLY A 314 -13.21 -23.69 -1.97
C GLY A 314 -12.03 -24.51 -1.44
N ASN A 315 -10.78 -24.03 -1.55
CA ASN A 315 -9.62 -24.71 -1.01
C ASN A 315 -9.65 -24.68 0.53
N ALA A 316 -9.16 -25.74 1.17
CA ALA A 316 -9.10 -25.82 2.63
C ALA A 316 -8.26 -24.70 3.26
N VAL A 317 -8.63 -24.31 4.48
CA VAL A 317 -7.83 -23.44 5.36
C VAL A 317 -7.62 -24.19 6.67
N VAL A 318 -6.38 -24.52 6.97
CA VAL A 318 -5.99 -25.23 8.19
C VAL A 318 -5.25 -24.24 9.09
N GLY A 319 -5.72 -24.07 10.32
CA GLY A 319 -5.08 -23.19 11.30
C GLY A 319 -4.20 -23.97 12.26
N GLU A 320 -2.93 -23.61 12.35
CA GLU A 320 -1.95 -24.18 13.29
C GLU A 320 -1.40 -23.14 14.28
N GLY A 321 -1.88 -21.89 14.21
CA GLY A 321 -1.53 -20.88 15.20
C GLY A 321 -1.98 -21.27 16.60
N THR A 322 -1.19 -20.91 17.61
CA THR A 322 -1.48 -21.14 19.02
C THR A 322 -2.23 -19.98 19.64
N GLY A 323 -2.95 -20.23 20.75
CA GLY A 323 -3.54 -19.17 21.58
C GLY A 323 -4.81 -18.51 21.02
N SER A 324 -5.49 -19.08 20.01
CA SER A 324 -6.73 -18.52 19.49
C SER A 324 -7.91 -18.77 20.42
N HIS A 325 -8.69 -17.72 20.68
CA HIS A 325 -9.98 -17.80 21.35
C HIS A 325 -11.10 -18.16 20.39
N ALA A 326 -12.23 -18.62 20.95
CA ALA A 326 -13.46 -18.76 20.18
C ALA A 326 -13.87 -17.41 19.57
N PRO A 327 -14.25 -17.36 18.27
CA PRO A 327 -14.71 -16.14 17.64
C PRO A 327 -15.95 -15.56 18.33
N VAL A 328 -16.10 -14.23 18.30
CA VAL A 328 -17.20 -13.53 18.96
C VAL A 328 -18.04 -12.79 17.93
N LEU A 329 -19.37 -12.91 18.05
CA LEU A 329 -20.33 -12.09 17.33
C LEU A 329 -20.93 -11.06 18.28
N LEU A 330 -20.69 -9.78 17.99
CA LEU A 330 -21.29 -8.64 18.67
C LEU A 330 -22.60 -8.27 17.95
N LEU A 331 -23.72 -8.37 18.66
CA LEU A 331 -25.01 -7.95 18.15
C LEU A 331 -25.36 -6.57 18.67
N TYR A 332 -25.67 -5.64 17.78
CA TYR A 332 -26.04 -4.28 18.14
C TYR A 332 -27.38 -3.88 17.56
N CYS A 333 -28.14 -3.05 18.25
CA CYS A 333 -29.25 -2.33 17.65
C CYS A 333 -28.76 -1.01 17.00
N THR A 334 -29.55 -0.47 16.08
CA THR A 334 -29.15 0.73 15.33
C THR A 334 -28.84 1.95 16.24
N ALA A 335 -29.50 2.05 17.39
CA ALA A 335 -29.28 3.13 18.35
C ALA A 335 -27.92 2.99 19.07
N ASP A 336 -27.39 1.78 19.20
CA ASP A 336 -26.18 1.47 19.95
C ASP A 336 -24.94 1.28 19.07
N VAL A 337 -25.01 1.61 17.78
CA VAL A 337 -23.90 1.42 16.83
C VAL A 337 -22.59 2.03 17.30
N ALA A 338 -22.64 3.22 17.92
CA ALA A 338 -21.45 3.91 18.45
C ALA A 338 -20.84 3.24 19.69
N LYS A 339 -21.55 2.30 20.32
CA LYS A 339 -21.04 1.52 21.46
C LYS A 339 -20.24 0.30 21.03
N VAL A 340 -20.31 -0.13 19.76
CA VAL A 340 -19.67 -1.35 19.24
C VAL A 340 -18.15 -1.32 19.43
N VAL A 341 -17.50 -0.22 19.05
CA VAL A 341 -16.04 -0.09 19.14
C VAL A 341 -15.56 -0.05 20.60
N PRO A 342 -16.16 0.75 21.50
CA PRO A 342 -15.84 0.70 22.93
C PRO A 342 -16.11 -0.68 23.58
N HIS A 343 -17.20 -1.34 23.21
CA HIS A 343 -17.51 -2.69 23.71
C HIS A 343 -16.45 -3.71 23.31
N TYR A 344 -16.02 -3.66 22.04
CA TYR A 344 -14.91 -4.49 21.57
C TYR A 344 -13.62 -4.23 22.35
N GLY A 345 -13.29 -2.98 22.64
CA GLY A 345 -12.11 -2.65 23.45
C GLY A 345 -12.15 -3.28 24.83
N ARG A 346 -13.32 -3.24 25.51
CA ARG A 346 -13.52 -3.94 26.80
C ARG A 346 -13.37 -5.46 26.66
N LEU A 347 -14.00 -6.02 25.64
CA LEU A 347 -13.91 -7.47 25.36
C LEU A 347 -12.46 -7.93 25.14
N VAL A 348 -11.64 -7.14 24.45
CA VAL A 348 -10.21 -7.44 24.25
C VAL A 348 -9.48 -7.42 25.60
N ILE A 349 -9.73 -6.41 26.45
CA ILE A 349 -9.14 -6.32 27.79
C ILE A 349 -9.53 -7.55 28.65
N ASP A 350 -10.77 -8.02 28.54
CA ASP A 350 -11.25 -9.17 29.31
C ASP A 350 -10.68 -10.50 28.82
N ARG A 351 -10.45 -10.64 27.49
CA ARG A 351 -10.08 -11.92 26.88
C ARG A 351 -8.58 -12.11 26.69
N LEU A 352 -7.83 -11.03 26.45
CA LEU A 352 -6.40 -11.09 26.18
C LEU A 352 -5.59 -10.61 27.39
N SER A 353 -4.44 -11.25 27.61
CA SER A 353 -3.41 -10.72 28.52
C SER A 353 -2.81 -9.43 27.92
N ASP A 354 -2.15 -8.62 28.75
CA ASP A 354 -1.43 -7.43 28.25
C ASP A 354 -0.32 -7.83 27.29
N GLU A 355 0.34 -8.96 27.51
CA GLU A 355 1.38 -9.50 26.64
C GLU A 355 0.81 -9.89 25.28
N ASP A 356 -0.30 -10.62 25.23
CA ASP A 356 -0.95 -11.02 23.98
C ASP A 356 -1.46 -9.81 23.20
N ALA A 357 -2.04 -8.82 23.89
CA ALA A 357 -2.52 -7.58 23.27
C ALA A 357 -1.37 -6.70 22.74
N ALA A 358 -0.20 -6.74 23.38
CA ALA A 358 0.99 -5.98 23.00
C ALA A 358 1.84 -6.67 21.93
N THR A 359 1.71 -7.98 21.75
CA THR A 359 2.49 -8.75 20.74
C THR A 359 2.29 -8.20 19.33
N ARG A 360 1.06 -7.78 18.99
CA ARG A 360 0.71 -7.12 17.73
C ARG A 360 -0.39 -6.11 18.00
N GLU A 361 -0.58 -5.17 17.07
CA GLU A 361 -1.65 -4.20 17.21
C GLU A 361 -3.05 -4.85 17.25
N VAL A 362 -3.94 -4.26 18.04
CA VAL A 362 -5.38 -4.54 18.04
C VAL A 362 -6.03 -3.57 17.05
N LYS A 363 -6.95 -4.06 16.21
CA LYS A 363 -7.58 -3.23 15.16
C LYS A 363 -9.09 -3.44 15.08
N ALA A 364 -9.78 -2.39 14.64
CA ALA A 364 -11.19 -2.46 14.24
C ALA A 364 -11.32 -1.96 12.79
N MET A 365 -12.07 -2.68 11.96
CA MET A 365 -12.15 -2.36 10.54
C MET A 365 -13.55 -2.50 9.95
N CYS A 366 -13.83 -1.66 8.96
CA CYS A 366 -14.96 -1.82 8.07
C CYS A 366 -14.56 -1.48 6.62
N THR A 367 -15.46 -1.52 5.65
CA THR A 367 -15.07 -1.26 4.24
C THR A 367 -15.11 0.21 3.86
N ARG A 368 -15.70 1.09 4.66
CA ARG A 368 -15.91 2.51 4.35
C ARG A 368 -15.56 3.41 5.53
N LYS A 369 -14.87 4.51 5.26
CA LYS A 369 -14.49 5.51 6.28
C LYS A 369 -15.66 6.41 6.64
N SER A 370 -16.21 7.09 5.65
CA SER A 370 -17.32 8.04 5.75
C SER A 370 -18.12 8.01 4.45
N GLY A 371 -19.29 8.64 4.43
CA GLY A 371 -20.11 8.80 3.23
C GLY A 371 -20.69 10.21 3.18
N GLU A 372 -20.95 10.70 1.97
CA GLU A 372 -21.71 11.94 1.76
C GLU A 372 -23.21 11.66 1.82
N GLY A 373 -23.97 12.58 2.42
CA GLY A 373 -25.41 12.54 2.49
C GLY A 373 -25.99 11.77 3.69
N ARG A 374 -27.35 11.68 3.76
CA ARG A 374 -28.08 10.98 4.82
C ARG A 374 -27.95 9.47 4.67
N VAL A 375 -27.08 8.90 5.45
CA VAL A 375 -26.81 7.47 5.44
C VAL A 375 -27.29 6.87 6.77
N ALA A 376 -27.95 5.70 6.73
CA ALA A 376 -28.35 4.99 7.96
C ALA A 376 -27.13 4.56 8.75
N ALA A 377 -27.20 4.60 10.07
CA ALA A 377 -26.14 4.18 10.98
C ALA A 377 -25.70 2.72 10.72
N GLY A 378 -24.41 2.42 10.94
CA GLY A 378 -23.81 1.11 10.70
C GLY A 378 -23.28 0.89 9.28
N ARG A 379 -23.05 1.96 8.50
CA ARG A 379 -22.50 1.88 7.13
C ARG A 379 -21.06 2.31 7.00
N HIS A 380 -20.59 3.13 7.92
CA HIS A 380 -19.28 3.78 7.87
C HIS A 380 -18.57 3.68 9.20
N LEU A 381 -17.26 3.80 9.17
CA LEU A 381 -16.44 3.79 10.37
C LEU A 381 -16.83 4.91 11.36
N VAL A 382 -17.20 6.07 10.84
CA VAL A 382 -17.68 7.21 11.65
C VAL A 382 -19.00 6.92 12.40
N ASP A 383 -19.83 5.96 11.93
CA ASP A 383 -21.04 5.56 12.64
C ASP A 383 -20.71 4.74 13.88
N TYR A 384 -19.70 3.88 13.77
CA TYR A 384 -19.20 3.04 14.87
C TYR A 384 -18.30 3.79 15.85
N TRP A 385 -17.60 4.81 15.35
CA TRP A 385 -16.73 5.67 16.14
C TRP A 385 -16.83 7.11 15.65
N PRO A 386 -17.74 7.94 16.23
CA PRO A 386 -17.96 9.32 15.78
C PRO A 386 -16.71 10.22 15.82
N ALA A 387 -15.76 9.93 16.71
CA ALA A 387 -14.47 10.63 16.79
C ALA A 387 -13.46 10.14 15.71
N TYR A 388 -13.86 9.18 14.85
CA TYR A 388 -13.00 8.77 13.74
C TYR A 388 -12.87 9.90 12.73
N GLY A 389 -11.67 10.25 12.48
CA GLY A 389 -11.28 11.03 11.34
C GLY A 389 -9.81 10.77 11.13
N GLU A 390 -9.45 10.41 9.92
CA GLU A 390 -8.14 10.79 9.45
C GLU A 390 -8.20 12.30 9.55
N GLY A 391 -7.49 12.88 10.54
CA GLY A 391 -7.37 14.31 10.61
C GLY A 391 -7.16 14.73 9.18
N GLN A 392 -8.06 15.58 8.64
CA GLN A 392 -7.94 16.01 7.24
C GLN A 392 -6.46 16.08 7.02
N LYS A 393 -5.94 15.38 6.01
CA LYS A 393 -4.57 15.64 5.63
C LYS A 393 -4.55 17.12 5.60
N ILE A 394 -4.01 17.73 6.67
CA ILE A 394 -3.85 19.16 6.76
C ILE A 394 -2.74 19.45 5.75
N THR A 395 -3.04 19.17 4.49
CA THR A 395 -2.32 19.64 3.33
C THR A 395 -2.53 21.13 3.18
N SER A 396 -3.43 21.72 3.95
CA SER A 396 -3.66 23.16 3.93
C SER A 396 -3.41 23.89 5.25
N MET A 397 -3.11 23.18 6.37
CA MET A 397 -2.77 23.83 7.64
C MET A 397 -1.90 22.98 8.59
N ARG A 398 -1.09 22.04 8.14
CA ARG A 398 0.22 21.91 8.78
C ARG A 398 0.84 23.28 8.58
N SER A 399 1.00 23.99 9.68
CA SER A 399 1.72 25.25 9.61
C SER A 399 2.93 24.97 8.74
N GLU A 400 3.06 25.61 7.57
CA GLU A 400 4.23 25.55 6.72
C GLU A 400 5.38 26.20 7.48
N ARG A 401 5.69 25.67 8.65
CA ARG A 401 6.70 26.15 9.58
C ARG A 401 7.81 25.11 9.67
N PHE A 402 8.98 25.58 9.91
CA PHE A 402 10.20 24.77 9.94
C PHE A 402 10.05 23.52 10.83
N TRP A 403 9.58 23.70 12.07
CA TRP A 403 9.49 22.62 13.06
C TRP A 403 8.51 21.50 12.66
N GLY A 404 7.40 21.87 12.00
CA GLY A 404 6.42 20.88 11.52
C GLY A 404 6.97 20.00 10.38
N LEU A 405 7.87 20.55 9.55
CA LEU A 405 8.46 19.82 8.43
C LEU A 405 9.70 19.01 8.81
N VAL A 406 10.47 19.48 9.81
CA VAL A 406 11.72 18.83 10.24
C VAL A 406 11.50 17.92 11.44
N GLY A 407 10.55 18.24 12.35
CA GLY A 407 10.30 17.53 13.61
C GLY A 407 9.31 16.37 13.53
N ASP A 408 8.45 16.30 12.53
CA ASP A 408 7.47 15.19 12.35
C ASP A 408 8.14 13.87 11.88
N ALA A 409 9.41 13.77 12.11
CA ALA A 409 10.30 12.70 11.67
C ALA A 409 9.98 11.32 12.28
N LYS A 410 9.38 11.26 13.48
CA LYS A 410 9.00 9.99 14.12
C LYS A 410 7.97 9.20 13.32
N LYS A 411 6.99 9.89 12.73
CA LYS A 411 5.98 9.25 11.87
C LYS A 411 6.54 8.79 10.53
N THR A 412 7.56 9.48 10.02
CA THR A 412 8.09 9.25 8.66
C THR A 412 9.18 8.18 8.60
N LEU A 413 9.93 7.88 9.66
CA LEU A 413 10.95 6.83 9.65
C LEU A 413 10.38 5.42 9.61
N LEU A 414 9.16 5.23 10.14
CA LEU A 414 8.44 3.95 10.10
C LEU A 414 7.53 3.81 8.87
N GLU A 415 7.14 4.91 8.23
CA GLU A 415 6.10 4.93 7.20
C GLU A 415 6.52 5.54 5.85
N ALA A 416 7.65 6.24 5.74
CA ALA A 416 8.05 6.93 4.50
C ALA A 416 9.51 6.72 4.11
N SER A 417 9.76 6.73 2.80
CA SER A 417 11.12 6.62 2.25
C SER A 417 12.00 7.84 2.62
N LEU A 418 13.31 7.64 2.68
CA LEU A 418 14.31 8.71 2.87
C LEU A 418 14.10 9.87 1.87
N ASN A 419 13.60 9.59 0.67
CA ASN A 419 13.27 10.61 -0.34
C ASN A 419 12.12 11.54 0.07
N SER A 420 11.10 11.04 0.77
CA SER A 420 10.03 11.88 1.30
C SER A 420 10.57 12.85 2.33
N ARG A 421 11.42 12.37 3.21
CA ARG A 421 12.07 13.17 4.25
C ARG A 421 12.99 14.27 3.69
N VAL A 422 13.76 13.93 2.68
CA VAL A 422 14.58 14.90 1.93
C VAL A 422 13.70 15.99 1.29
N SER A 423 12.53 15.60 0.79
CA SER A 423 11.57 16.55 0.21
C SER A 423 11.01 17.54 1.25
N ASP A 424 10.62 17.03 2.44
CA ASP A 424 10.09 17.87 3.52
C ASP A 424 11.15 18.81 4.09
N VAL A 425 12.37 18.32 4.27
CA VAL A 425 13.51 19.15 4.69
C VAL A 425 13.82 20.25 3.66
N ARG A 426 13.83 19.93 2.37
CA ARG A 426 14.02 20.95 1.31
C ARG A 426 12.91 21.99 1.33
N ARG A 427 11.69 21.58 1.61
CA ARG A 427 10.55 22.50 1.76
C ARG A 427 10.73 23.41 2.96
N ALA A 428 11.18 22.88 4.11
CA ALA A 428 11.50 23.66 5.30
C ALA A 428 12.61 24.69 5.02
N LEU A 429 13.71 24.28 4.36
CA LEU A 429 14.79 25.18 4.00
C LEU A 429 14.36 26.27 3.00
N LEU A 430 13.49 25.93 2.04
CA LEU A 430 12.93 26.92 1.11
C LEU A 430 12.07 27.96 1.84
N LEU A 431 11.29 27.55 2.85
CA LEU A 431 10.50 28.48 3.68
C LEU A 431 11.40 29.42 4.47
N VAL A 432 12.46 28.89 5.09
CA VAL A 432 13.45 29.68 5.82
C VAL A 432 14.13 30.70 4.90
N LEU A 433 14.62 30.27 3.73
CA LEU A 433 15.27 31.15 2.76
C LEU A 433 14.35 32.24 2.22
N ARG A 434 13.06 31.93 2.02
CA ARG A 434 12.06 32.93 1.62
C ARG A 434 11.77 33.92 2.74
N ALA A 435 11.60 33.45 3.98
CA ALA A 435 11.38 34.31 5.13
C ALA A 435 12.58 35.23 5.39
N ALA A 436 13.80 34.76 5.12
CA ALA A 436 15.03 35.53 5.22
C ALA A 436 15.26 36.46 4.02
N GLY A 437 14.44 36.44 2.99
CA GLY A 437 14.63 37.27 1.79
C GLY A 437 15.88 36.89 0.96
N ALA A 438 16.29 35.62 0.99
CA ALA A 438 17.50 35.15 0.32
C ALA A 438 17.41 35.31 -1.20
N PRO A 439 18.41 35.92 -1.88
CA PRO A 439 18.41 36.10 -3.34
C PRO A 439 18.32 34.77 -4.12
N LEU A 440 18.87 33.71 -3.56
CA LEU A 440 18.86 32.35 -4.12
C LEU A 440 17.45 31.89 -4.53
N VAL A 441 16.40 32.27 -3.79
CA VAL A 441 15.04 31.76 -4.00
C VAL A 441 14.20 32.64 -4.92
N GLU A 442 14.77 33.67 -5.48
CA GLU A 442 14.11 34.50 -6.48
C GLU A 442 13.77 33.67 -7.71
N GLY A 443 12.49 33.53 -8.01
CA GLY A 443 11.97 32.64 -9.08
C GLY A 443 11.90 31.15 -8.75
N VAL A 444 12.36 30.67 -7.61
CA VAL A 444 12.23 29.28 -7.17
C VAL A 444 10.82 29.04 -6.65
N ARG A 445 10.01 28.28 -7.40
CA ARG A 445 8.61 28.00 -7.05
C ARG A 445 8.43 26.74 -6.19
N ASP A 446 9.31 25.74 -6.32
CA ASP A 446 9.21 24.43 -5.69
C ASP A 446 10.54 24.07 -5.00
N ALA A 447 10.43 23.40 -3.84
CA ALA A 447 11.56 22.91 -3.06
C ALA A 447 12.47 21.91 -3.82
N ARG A 448 11.95 21.26 -4.85
CA ARG A 448 12.72 20.37 -5.74
C ARG A 448 13.71 21.14 -6.61
N ALA A 449 13.41 22.38 -6.93
CA ALA A 449 14.31 23.25 -7.71
C ALA A 449 15.46 23.83 -6.85
N LEU A 450 15.36 23.75 -5.51
CA LEU A 450 16.34 24.33 -4.60
C LEU A 450 17.79 23.86 -4.83
N PRO A 451 18.10 22.56 -5.05
CA PRO A 451 19.46 22.11 -5.33
C PRO A 451 20.01 22.65 -6.66
N ARG A 452 19.12 22.86 -7.64
CA ARG A 452 19.51 23.44 -8.92
C ARG A 452 19.79 24.94 -8.78
N ALA A 453 18.91 25.66 -8.11
CA ALA A 453 19.11 27.09 -7.82
C ALA A 453 20.40 27.33 -7.04
N ALA A 454 20.72 26.49 -6.04
CA ALA A 454 21.96 26.57 -5.30
C ALA A 454 23.22 26.34 -6.17
N ARG A 455 23.13 25.46 -7.16
CA ARG A 455 24.22 25.27 -8.16
C ARG A 455 24.39 26.46 -9.06
N GLU A 456 23.30 27.03 -9.55
CA GLU A 456 23.32 28.23 -10.40
C GLU A 456 23.80 29.45 -9.61
N PHE A 457 23.56 29.48 -8.29
CA PHE A 457 24.10 30.52 -7.38
C PHE A 457 25.59 30.32 -7.03
N GLY A 458 26.19 29.19 -7.44
CA GLY A 458 27.63 28.93 -7.29
C GLY A 458 28.02 28.11 -6.05
N ALA A 459 27.10 27.68 -5.22
CA ALA A 459 27.40 26.97 -3.96
C ALA A 459 26.37 25.89 -3.60
N SER A 460 26.31 24.75 -4.30
CA SER A 460 25.34 23.69 -4.01
C SER A 460 25.65 22.86 -2.76
N MET A 461 26.92 22.72 -2.40
CA MET A 461 27.36 21.80 -1.33
C MET A 461 26.79 22.11 0.06
N PRO A 462 26.67 23.37 0.53
CA PRO A 462 26.14 23.66 1.86
C PRO A 462 24.68 23.24 2.01
N ILE A 463 23.82 23.54 1.05
CA ILE A 463 22.40 23.17 1.06
C ILE A 463 22.19 21.65 0.99
N GLU A 464 22.98 20.94 0.18
CA GLU A 464 22.90 19.49 0.06
C GLU A 464 23.36 18.80 1.37
N ARG A 465 24.44 19.32 1.97
CA ARG A 465 24.94 18.85 3.27
C ARG A 465 23.92 19.08 4.38
N LEU A 466 23.38 20.29 4.48
CA LEU A 466 22.36 20.65 5.46
C LEU A 466 21.09 19.82 5.29
N THR A 467 20.63 19.63 4.04
CA THR A 467 19.47 18.77 3.72
C THR A 467 19.69 17.36 4.22
N ARG A 468 20.88 16.78 3.98
CA ARG A 468 21.21 15.42 4.43
C ARG A 468 21.27 15.32 5.94
N GLN A 469 21.91 16.26 6.61
CA GLN A 469 22.04 16.27 8.06
C GLN A 469 20.68 16.40 8.75
N LEU A 470 19.83 17.34 8.30
CA LEU A 470 18.48 17.48 8.83
C LEU A 470 17.58 16.28 8.52
N ALA A 471 17.75 15.64 7.37
CA ALA A 471 16.99 14.43 7.03
C ALA A 471 17.35 13.22 7.92
N ILE A 472 18.58 13.14 8.42
CA ILE A 472 19.07 12.05 9.28
C ILE A 472 18.88 12.38 10.76
N SER A 473 19.18 13.61 11.18
CA SER A 473 19.30 14.00 12.60
C SER A 473 18.27 15.05 13.05
N GLY A 474 17.36 15.46 12.17
CA GLY A 474 16.40 16.54 12.45
C GLY A 474 15.51 16.26 13.67
N GLU A 475 15.28 15.00 13.99
CA GLU A 475 14.53 14.57 15.16
C GLU A 475 15.25 14.91 16.48
N GLN A 476 16.56 14.74 16.52
CA GLN A 476 17.38 15.09 17.70
C GLN A 476 17.48 16.59 17.91
N LEU A 477 17.47 17.36 16.81
CA LEU A 477 17.55 18.82 16.84
C LEU A 477 16.24 19.50 17.24
N CYS A 478 15.10 18.78 17.15
CA CYS A 478 13.78 19.31 17.51
C CYS A 478 13.37 19.04 18.96
N ILE A 479 14.28 18.54 19.81
CA ILE A 479 14.03 18.31 21.24
C ILE A 479 13.84 19.68 21.94
N VAL A 480 12.81 19.77 22.76
CA VAL A 480 12.55 20.95 23.59
C VAL A 480 13.80 21.29 24.42
N GLY A 481 14.31 22.52 24.31
CA GLY A 481 15.55 22.99 24.95
C GLY A 481 16.80 23.03 24.03
N GLN A 482 16.71 22.51 22.81
CA GLN A 482 17.83 22.59 21.83
C GLN A 482 17.50 23.46 20.60
N ARG A 483 16.42 24.23 20.64
CA ARG A 483 15.93 25.03 19.50
C ARG A 483 16.92 26.06 19.02
N ASP A 484 17.49 26.83 19.90
CA ASP A 484 18.46 27.88 19.55
C ASP A 484 19.67 27.26 18.87
N SER A 485 20.13 26.11 19.37
CA SER A 485 21.21 25.34 18.74
C SER A 485 20.83 24.83 17.34
N ALA A 486 19.57 24.43 17.15
CA ALA A 486 19.08 23.99 15.83
C ALA A 486 18.94 25.16 14.85
N ILE A 487 18.44 26.31 15.29
CA ILE A 487 18.35 27.52 14.48
C ILE A 487 19.76 28.01 14.12
N GLN A 488 20.69 28.00 15.07
CA GLN A 488 22.09 28.33 14.83
C GLN A 488 22.71 27.41 13.77
N PHE A 489 22.45 26.11 13.86
CA PHE A 489 22.94 25.14 12.88
C PHE A 489 22.38 25.41 11.48
N VAL A 490 21.09 25.76 11.36
CA VAL A 490 20.47 26.14 10.09
C VAL A 490 21.03 27.45 9.56
N TYR A 491 21.21 28.44 10.41
CA TYR A 491 21.83 29.74 10.06
C TYR A 491 23.21 29.56 9.46
N GLU A 492 24.09 28.84 10.15
CA GLU A 492 25.47 28.58 9.66
C GLU A 492 25.48 27.81 8.34
N GLY A 493 24.56 26.83 8.20
CA GLY A 493 24.41 26.05 6.97
C GLY A 493 23.85 26.84 5.77
N LEU A 494 23.12 27.92 6.01
CA LEU A 494 22.53 28.78 4.99
C LEU A 494 23.27 30.11 4.77
N LYS A 495 24.26 30.43 5.59
CA LYS A 495 24.92 31.73 5.65
C LYS A 495 25.37 32.28 4.29
N SER A 496 25.86 31.42 3.40
CA SER A 496 26.31 31.81 2.05
C SER A 496 25.19 32.21 1.08
N TYR A 497 23.93 32.01 1.47
CA TYR A 497 22.75 32.30 0.64
C TYR A 497 21.87 33.41 1.22
N LEU A 498 22.14 33.82 2.46
CA LEU A 498 21.41 34.89 3.15
C LEU A 498 21.79 36.27 2.63
N PRO A 499 20.92 37.27 2.75
CA PRO A 499 21.24 38.65 2.42
C PRO A 499 22.44 39.17 3.22
N ASP A 500 23.26 40.03 2.60
CA ASP A 500 24.37 40.67 3.29
C ASP A 500 23.88 41.47 4.49
N GLY A 501 24.51 41.23 5.65
CA GLY A 501 24.20 41.95 6.89
C GLY A 501 23.11 41.33 7.76
N LEU A 502 22.41 40.24 7.35
CA LEU A 502 21.44 39.54 8.21
C LEU A 502 22.20 38.84 9.35
N VAL A 503 22.02 39.33 10.57
CA VAL A 503 22.62 38.77 11.78
C VAL A 503 21.77 37.65 12.37
N PHE A 504 22.38 36.79 13.22
CA PHE A 504 21.71 35.63 13.80
C PHE A 504 20.46 36.00 14.59
N ASP A 505 20.47 37.08 15.36
CA ASP A 505 19.33 37.50 16.16
C ASP A 505 18.10 37.81 15.29
N GLU A 506 18.30 38.49 14.16
CA GLU A 506 17.22 38.77 13.20
C GLU A 506 16.74 37.48 12.49
N PHE A 507 17.67 36.59 12.15
CA PHE A 507 17.34 35.32 11.54
C PHE A 507 16.55 34.41 12.49
N SER A 508 16.94 34.35 13.76
CA SER A 508 16.24 33.53 14.77
C SER A 508 14.85 34.02 15.09
N ALA A 509 14.58 35.31 14.89
CA ALA A 509 13.28 35.95 15.08
C ALA A 509 12.31 35.76 13.90
N LEU A 510 12.70 35.07 12.82
CA LEU A 510 11.83 34.82 11.68
C LEU A 510 10.61 33.98 12.10
N SER A 511 9.42 34.42 11.70
CA SER A 511 8.15 33.76 12.05
C SER A 511 8.03 32.30 11.59
N VAL A 512 8.90 31.86 10.66
CA VAL A 512 9.00 30.46 10.21
C VAL A 512 9.45 29.53 11.35
N PHE A 513 10.14 30.04 12.37
CA PHE A 513 10.60 29.34 13.55
C PHE A 513 9.65 29.44 14.76
N ASP A 514 8.55 30.21 14.68
CA ASP A 514 7.57 30.29 15.76
C ASP A 514 6.92 28.93 16.02
N GLU A 515 6.56 28.67 17.30
CA GLU A 515 5.66 27.57 17.60
C GLU A 515 4.27 27.84 17.02
N PRO A 516 3.57 26.80 16.56
CA PRO A 516 2.13 26.93 16.40
C PRO A 516 1.56 27.22 17.78
N GLY A 517 1.09 28.46 17.99
CA GLY A 517 0.42 28.83 19.24
C GLY A 517 -0.76 27.88 19.51
N PRO A 518 -1.18 27.70 20.77
CA PRO A 518 -2.37 26.92 21.08
C PRO A 518 -3.54 27.56 20.32
N GLN A 519 -3.95 26.95 19.22
CA GLN A 519 -5.14 27.37 18.50
C GLN A 519 -6.35 27.00 19.38
N GLY A 520 -6.88 27.98 20.10
CA GLY A 520 -8.17 27.91 20.76
C GLY A 520 -9.29 27.82 19.74
N THR A 521 -9.48 26.67 19.17
CA THR A 521 -10.76 26.18 18.67
C THR A 521 -10.78 24.69 18.99
N THR A 522 -11.66 24.31 19.88
CA THR A 522 -12.03 22.93 20.17
C THR A 522 -12.67 22.31 18.94
N SER A 523 -11.87 22.08 17.89
CA SER A 523 -12.22 21.08 16.88
C SER A 523 -12.13 19.72 17.57
N PRO A 524 -13.14 18.84 17.44
CA PRO A 524 -13.08 17.53 18.05
C PRO A 524 -11.78 16.86 17.61
N ILE A 525 -11.04 16.31 18.57
CA ILE A 525 -9.80 15.57 18.30
C ILE A 525 -10.18 14.38 17.44
N VAL A 526 -9.93 14.49 16.17
CA VAL A 526 -10.23 13.47 15.18
C VAL A 526 -9.06 12.48 15.19
N SER A 527 -9.30 11.23 15.54
CA SER A 527 -8.28 10.22 15.70
C SER A 527 -8.64 8.95 14.90
N THR A 528 -7.63 8.31 14.36
CA THR A 528 -7.73 6.95 13.83
C THR A 528 -7.53 5.89 14.91
N ARG A 529 -7.35 6.29 16.17
CA ARG A 529 -7.14 5.41 17.32
C ARG A 529 -8.22 5.63 18.37
N CYS A 530 -8.69 4.53 18.94
CA CYS A 530 -9.64 4.50 20.04
C CYS A 530 -8.91 4.07 21.31
N GLN A 531 -9.15 4.77 22.41
CA GLN A 531 -8.66 4.40 23.73
C GLN A 531 -9.84 3.97 24.61
N VAL A 532 -9.71 2.81 25.25
CA VAL A 532 -10.69 2.24 26.16
C VAL A 532 -10.01 1.85 27.47
N SER A 533 -10.63 2.20 28.59
CA SER A 533 -10.18 1.77 29.93
C SER A 533 -11.24 0.86 30.54
N HIS A 534 -10.82 -0.28 31.10
CA HIS A 534 -11.66 -1.27 31.71
C HIS A 534 -10.89 -2.07 32.76
N LEU A 535 -11.49 -2.34 33.93
CA LEU A 535 -10.90 -3.10 35.03
C LEU A 535 -9.48 -2.63 35.41
N GLY A 536 -9.22 -1.33 35.41
CA GLY A 536 -7.90 -0.76 35.74
C GLY A 536 -6.84 -0.89 34.62
N ARG A 537 -7.17 -1.51 33.50
CA ARG A 537 -6.33 -1.63 32.31
C ARG A 537 -6.76 -0.63 31.24
N SER A 538 -5.84 -0.20 30.40
CA SER A 538 -6.11 0.71 29.28
C SER A 538 -5.57 0.12 27.99
N LEU A 539 -6.40 0.15 26.94
CA LEU A 539 -6.06 -0.34 25.61
C LEU A 539 -6.25 0.77 24.59
N GLU A 540 -5.24 1.04 23.80
CA GLU A 540 -5.33 1.88 22.62
C GLU A 540 -5.23 1.03 21.37
N PHE A 541 -6.15 1.21 20.40
CA PHE A 541 -6.16 0.41 19.18
C PHE A 541 -6.57 1.21 17.93
N GLY A 542 -6.11 0.74 16.77
CA GLY A 542 -6.32 1.42 15.50
C GLY A 542 -7.66 1.09 14.84
N LEU A 543 -8.21 2.08 14.12
CA LEU A 543 -9.39 1.92 13.28
C LEU A 543 -9.05 2.24 11.82
N GLY A 544 -9.65 1.50 10.88
CA GLY A 544 -9.42 1.78 9.47
C GLY A 544 -10.26 0.92 8.53
N THR A 545 -9.87 0.91 7.25
CA THR A 545 -10.58 0.11 6.26
C THR A 545 -9.91 -1.25 6.06
N THR A 546 -10.69 -2.27 5.68
CA THR A 546 -10.17 -3.59 5.32
C THR A 546 -9.06 -3.51 4.25
N ALA A 547 -9.24 -2.65 3.26
CA ALA A 547 -8.23 -2.44 2.21
C ALA A 547 -6.94 -1.80 2.76
N GLY A 548 -7.08 -0.82 3.68
CA GLY A 548 -5.93 -0.15 4.30
C GLY A 548 -5.13 -1.05 5.25
N MET A 549 -5.78 -2.08 5.82
CA MET A 549 -5.16 -3.04 6.73
C MET A 549 -4.77 -4.37 6.05
N LYS A 550 -4.86 -4.43 4.71
CA LYS A 550 -4.40 -5.58 3.95
C LYS A 550 -2.89 -5.74 4.11
N GLY A 551 -2.44 -6.98 4.35
CA GLY A 551 -1.03 -7.29 4.62
C GLY A 551 -0.66 -7.29 6.11
N GLU A 552 -1.40 -6.57 6.97
CA GLU A 552 -1.14 -6.53 8.41
C GLU A 552 -1.51 -7.85 9.11
N THR A 553 -0.97 -8.02 10.31
CA THR A 553 -1.33 -9.11 11.24
C THR A 553 -1.60 -8.49 12.61
N HIS A 554 -2.74 -8.85 13.22
CA HIS A 554 -3.23 -8.26 14.46
C HIS A 554 -3.31 -9.30 15.57
N SER A 555 -3.20 -8.90 16.84
CA SER A 555 -3.54 -9.77 17.97
C SER A 555 -5.04 -10.04 17.99
N ALA A 556 -5.85 -8.99 17.87
CA ALA A 556 -7.30 -9.09 17.78
C ALA A 556 -7.82 -8.20 16.66
N SER A 557 -8.93 -8.62 16.02
CA SER A 557 -9.60 -7.83 14.99
C SER A 557 -11.11 -7.82 15.19
N LEU A 558 -11.68 -6.61 15.12
CA LEU A 558 -13.12 -6.42 14.96
C LEU A 558 -13.42 -6.12 13.49
N VAL A 559 -14.34 -6.86 12.90
CA VAL A 559 -14.87 -6.63 11.55
C VAL A 559 -16.30 -6.14 11.64
N MET A 560 -16.53 -4.91 11.21
CA MET A 560 -17.83 -4.25 11.28
C MET A 560 -18.49 -4.21 9.91
N GLU A 561 -19.79 -4.41 9.85
CA GLU A 561 -20.52 -4.34 8.59
C GLU A 561 -20.61 -2.91 8.01
N SER A 562 -20.77 -2.82 6.69
CA SER A 562 -21.09 -1.60 5.97
C SER A 562 -22.36 -1.82 5.14
N TYR A 563 -23.42 -2.28 5.81
CA TYR A 563 -24.65 -2.67 5.16
C TYR A 563 -25.54 -1.48 4.83
N GLY A 564 -26.11 -1.52 3.63
CA GLY A 564 -27.08 -0.53 3.17
C GLY A 564 -26.49 0.46 2.13
N GLY A 565 -27.39 1.19 1.43
CA GLY A 565 -27.06 2.08 0.32
C GLY A 565 -27.23 1.41 -1.05
N THR A 566 -27.11 2.21 -2.11
CA THR A 566 -27.35 1.78 -3.50
C THR A 566 -26.19 1.03 -4.12
N SER A 567 -24.98 1.16 -3.59
CA SER A 567 -23.75 0.56 -4.15
C SER A 567 -22.87 -0.05 -3.07
N LYS A 568 -22.20 -1.16 -3.41
CA LYS A 568 -21.13 -1.85 -2.64
C LYS A 568 -21.46 -2.02 -1.14
N LYS A 569 -22.33 -2.98 -0.85
CA LYS A 569 -22.68 -3.38 0.52
C LYS A 569 -21.60 -4.33 1.05
N PHE A 570 -21.21 -4.17 2.30
CA PHE A 570 -20.43 -5.17 3.03
C PHE A 570 -21.34 -5.81 4.07
N ASP A 571 -21.80 -7.02 3.77
CA ASP A 571 -22.83 -7.73 4.50
C ASP A 571 -22.23 -8.83 5.38
N VAL A 572 -22.01 -8.53 6.66
CA VAL A 572 -21.52 -9.52 7.62
C VAL A 572 -22.55 -10.61 7.86
N ALA A 573 -23.85 -10.27 7.91
CA ALA A 573 -24.91 -11.24 8.16
C ALA A 573 -24.96 -12.33 7.07
N LEU A 574 -24.78 -11.96 5.80
CA LEU A 574 -24.64 -12.95 4.72
C LEU A 574 -23.44 -13.88 4.95
N GLY A 575 -22.30 -13.34 5.38
CA GLY A 575 -21.13 -14.16 5.71
C GLY A 575 -21.38 -15.12 6.87
N LEU A 576 -22.15 -14.69 7.87
CA LEU A 576 -22.53 -15.54 9.02
C LEU A 576 -23.35 -16.77 8.60
N GLU A 577 -24.17 -16.69 7.54
CA GLU A 577 -24.91 -17.86 7.02
C GLU A 577 -23.95 -18.94 6.51
N TYR A 578 -22.85 -18.54 5.82
CA TYR A 578 -21.83 -19.48 5.36
C TYR A 578 -21.01 -20.05 6.52
N ILE A 579 -20.64 -19.22 7.48
CA ILE A 579 -19.91 -19.64 8.69
C ILE A 579 -20.76 -20.64 9.50
N ALA A 580 -22.05 -20.39 9.62
CA ALA A 580 -22.99 -21.29 10.29
C ALA A 580 -23.29 -22.56 9.48
N GLY A 581 -22.99 -22.60 8.20
CA GLY A 581 -23.27 -23.71 7.30
C GLY A 581 -24.73 -23.84 6.88
N ILE A 582 -25.51 -22.75 6.96
CA ILE A 582 -26.96 -22.74 6.61
C ILE A 582 -27.25 -21.96 5.33
N ALA A 583 -26.25 -21.45 4.66
CA ALA A 583 -26.42 -20.72 3.42
C ALA A 583 -27.07 -21.58 2.33
N SER A 584 -28.09 -21.06 1.67
CA SER A 584 -28.85 -21.78 0.64
C SER A 584 -28.14 -21.88 -0.71
N LYS A 585 -27.20 -20.97 -1.00
CA LYS A 585 -26.48 -20.92 -2.27
C LYS A 585 -24.99 -21.18 -2.07
N LYS A 586 -24.35 -21.84 -3.03
CA LYS A 586 -22.89 -21.95 -3.05
C LYS A 586 -22.24 -20.58 -3.30
N LEU A 587 -21.05 -20.35 -2.75
CA LEU A 587 -20.32 -19.09 -2.87
C LEU A 587 -20.04 -18.67 -4.33
N ASP A 588 -19.71 -19.63 -5.19
CA ASP A 588 -19.44 -19.42 -6.62
C ASP A 588 -20.69 -19.01 -7.43
N LYS A 589 -21.89 -19.27 -6.88
CA LYS A 589 -23.18 -18.89 -7.48
C LYS A 589 -23.72 -17.55 -6.98
N LEU A 590 -23.01 -16.88 -6.09
CA LEU A 590 -23.37 -15.55 -5.67
C LEU A 590 -23.16 -14.52 -6.79
N PRO A 591 -23.94 -13.42 -6.83
CA PRO A 591 -23.65 -12.28 -7.69
C PRO A 591 -22.22 -11.77 -7.48
N LYS A 592 -21.54 -11.26 -8.54
CA LYS A 592 -20.15 -10.76 -8.46
C LYS A 592 -19.93 -9.75 -7.32
N THR A 593 -20.91 -8.90 -7.05
CA THR A 593 -20.86 -7.93 -5.93
C THR A 593 -20.83 -8.61 -4.56
N GLN A 594 -21.57 -9.69 -4.36
CA GLN A 594 -21.56 -10.46 -3.12
C GLN A 594 -20.29 -11.31 -3.01
N GLN A 595 -19.78 -11.86 -4.11
CA GLN A 595 -18.46 -12.51 -4.13
C GLN A 595 -17.36 -11.56 -3.69
N ALA A 596 -17.37 -10.31 -4.17
CA ALA A 596 -16.42 -9.29 -3.73
C ALA A 596 -16.54 -8.99 -2.22
N GLN A 597 -17.76 -9.02 -1.67
CA GLN A 597 -17.97 -8.88 -0.22
C GLN A 597 -17.39 -10.06 0.56
N MET A 598 -17.56 -11.30 0.06
CA MET A 598 -16.97 -12.48 0.69
C MET A 598 -15.44 -12.41 0.69
N ARG A 599 -14.81 -11.92 -0.39
CA ARG A 599 -13.35 -11.68 -0.40
C ARG A 599 -12.94 -10.64 0.64
N ASN A 600 -13.67 -9.53 0.76
CA ASN A 600 -13.38 -8.54 1.81
C ASN A 600 -13.50 -9.13 3.20
N LEU A 601 -14.54 -9.95 3.44
CA LEU A 601 -14.73 -10.62 4.72
C LEU A 601 -13.62 -11.65 5.00
N TYR A 602 -13.24 -12.43 3.99
CA TYR A 602 -12.12 -13.37 4.05
C TYR A 602 -10.80 -12.65 4.44
N VAL A 603 -10.48 -11.53 3.79
CA VAL A 603 -9.29 -10.74 4.10
C VAL A 603 -9.37 -10.21 5.54
N ALA A 604 -10.50 -9.61 5.93
CA ALA A 604 -10.67 -9.03 7.26
C ALA A 604 -10.55 -10.07 8.38
N MET A 605 -11.26 -11.21 8.24
CA MET A 605 -11.25 -12.29 9.23
C MET A 605 -9.90 -13.02 9.33
N SER A 606 -9.08 -12.95 8.31
CA SER A 606 -7.75 -13.59 8.30
C SER A 606 -6.64 -12.76 8.91
N ARG A 607 -6.94 -11.58 9.47
CA ARG A 607 -5.92 -10.69 10.08
C ARG A 607 -5.52 -11.08 11.50
N PRO A 608 -6.47 -11.46 12.41
CA PRO A 608 -6.13 -11.74 13.81
C PRO A 608 -5.38 -13.06 13.98
N THR A 609 -4.51 -13.07 15.00
CA THR A 609 -3.85 -14.29 15.49
C THR A 609 -4.66 -14.96 16.60
N THR A 610 -5.24 -14.16 17.50
CA THR A 610 -5.76 -14.63 18.79
C THR A 610 -7.28 -14.50 18.90
N LEU A 611 -7.86 -13.32 18.56
CA LEU A 611 -9.28 -13.06 18.74
C LEU A 611 -9.91 -12.45 17.49
N LEU A 612 -10.90 -13.13 16.93
CA LEU A 612 -11.76 -12.64 15.85
C LEU A 612 -13.10 -12.20 16.41
N CYS A 613 -13.48 -10.95 16.14
CA CYS A 613 -14.80 -10.41 16.43
C CYS A 613 -15.49 -9.94 15.16
N LEU A 614 -16.76 -10.28 15.00
CA LEU A 614 -17.63 -9.72 13.96
C LEU A 614 -18.73 -8.91 14.63
N ALA A 615 -19.16 -7.80 14.01
CA ALA A 615 -20.30 -7.02 14.47
C ALA A 615 -21.39 -6.97 13.41
N ALA A 616 -22.62 -7.27 13.79
CA ALA A 616 -23.79 -7.25 12.91
C ALA A 616 -25.02 -6.69 13.63
N ASN A 617 -25.90 -6.03 12.87
CA ASN A 617 -27.17 -5.56 13.41
C ASN A 617 -28.06 -6.76 13.81
N GLU A 618 -28.56 -6.74 15.05
CA GLU A 618 -29.32 -7.85 15.64
C GLU A 618 -30.60 -8.22 14.86
N GLY A 619 -31.27 -7.24 14.24
CA GLY A 619 -32.44 -7.47 13.40
C GLY A 619 -32.16 -8.27 12.12
N ARG A 620 -30.89 -8.44 11.77
CA ARG A 620 -30.44 -9.19 10.60
C ARG A 620 -29.88 -10.58 10.92
N VAL A 621 -29.79 -10.93 12.19
CA VAL A 621 -29.30 -12.22 12.69
C VAL A 621 -30.44 -12.96 13.41
N PRO A 622 -31.25 -13.72 12.68
CA PRO A 622 -32.42 -14.40 13.25
C PRO A 622 -32.00 -15.47 14.25
N PRO A 623 -32.90 -15.89 15.15
CA PRO A 623 -32.61 -16.90 16.20
C PRO A 623 -31.99 -18.20 15.68
N GLY A 624 -32.48 -18.72 14.55
CA GLY A 624 -31.92 -19.94 13.95
C GLY A 624 -30.44 -19.79 13.53
N LEU A 625 -30.06 -18.65 13.01
CA LEU A 625 -28.66 -18.35 12.66
C LEU A 625 -27.79 -18.23 13.92
N ARG A 626 -28.31 -17.60 14.99
CA ARG A 626 -27.63 -17.52 16.29
C ARG A 626 -27.37 -18.91 16.88
N THR A 627 -28.36 -19.76 16.88
CA THR A 627 -28.24 -21.16 17.36
C THR A 627 -27.21 -21.93 16.54
N ALA A 628 -27.21 -21.78 15.20
CA ALA A 628 -26.27 -22.47 14.34
C ALA A 628 -24.81 -21.99 14.59
N LEU A 629 -24.59 -20.71 14.86
CA LEU A 629 -23.28 -20.15 15.21
C LEU A 629 -22.80 -20.64 16.59
N LEU A 630 -23.69 -20.69 17.59
CA LEU A 630 -23.36 -21.26 18.91
C LEU A 630 -22.91 -22.73 18.77
N ASN A 631 -23.60 -23.53 17.94
CA ASN A 631 -23.21 -24.90 17.66
C ASN A 631 -21.86 -25.03 16.94
N LYS A 632 -21.40 -23.96 16.28
CA LYS A 632 -20.06 -23.86 15.68
C LYS A 632 -19.00 -23.32 16.64
N GLY A 633 -19.34 -23.14 17.92
CA GLY A 633 -18.42 -22.68 18.96
C GLY A 633 -18.20 -21.14 18.98
N TRP A 634 -19.08 -20.37 18.36
CA TRP A 634 -19.04 -18.89 18.46
C TRP A 634 -19.62 -18.43 19.79
N HIS A 635 -19.06 -17.38 20.34
CA HIS A 635 -19.71 -16.62 21.41
C HIS A 635 -20.56 -15.51 20.81
N ILE A 636 -21.72 -15.26 21.40
CA ILE A 636 -22.62 -14.17 20.96
C ILE A 636 -22.87 -13.24 22.13
N GLU A 637 -22.55 -11.99 21.95
CA GLU A 637 -22.71 -10.94 22.97
C GLU A 637 -23.55 -9.79 22.44
N ALA A 638 -24.47 -9.27 23.27
CA ALA A 638 -25.23 -8.06 22.94
C ALA A 638 -24.43 -6.82 23.35
N VAL A 639 -24.29 -5.87 22.44
CA VAL A 639 -23.69 -4.55 22.73
C VAL A 639 -24.67 -3.75 23.56
N ARG A 640 -24.22 -3.30 24.74
CA ARG A 640 -25.03 -2.52 25.69
C ARG A 640 -24.36 -1.20 26.06
#